data_e481feb4dc7938ed9501155ed7ae9a4e
#
_entry.id   e481feb4dc7938ed9501155ed7ae9a4e
#
_cell.length_a   1.000
_cell.length_b   1.000
_cell.length_c   1.000
_cell.angle_alpha   90.00
_cell.angle_beta   90.00
_cell.angle_gamma   90.00
#
_symmetry.space_group_name_H-M   'P 1'
#
loop_
_entity.id
_entity.type
_entity.pdbx_description
1 polymer ?
#
loop_
_entity_poly.entity_id
_entity_poly.type
_entity_poly.pdbx_seq_one_letter_code
_entity_poly.pdbx_strand_id
1 'polypeptide(L)'
;MSSIPQLGLTPDHDLGAVHTLPEFRTILDSSPITQADREAIADQAEAMIDGLYVHLPQKRAMYGIDPSQRLRLLRHRLGHTTDPQFHAELLRIFTDLRDLHTNYILPSPYQGPFAFLGILLEQHWENGEPRWMVSKVFDALTGDPHLVPGAEVTHWNGSPIALAVARNAELEAGSNPAARTARGVENMTLRATAMSQPPDEDWVDLRYSVDSSVFETRIPWRVFDGIADFQKAISDGSDTALAGVEAPASHLVGLDLRTELVRAVKKRLFAPGVVAAERRMAAGETVPVAAGVIPTTRPEIAARTVSTAHGTFGHLRIFTFALDKHHPDIGDDFAEFFAEVRRVLSLMPSEGLILDVRGNGGGYVYVAEALLQFFTPRRIQPEPTQFVSNPVTAALCEKVKDLTAWSDSISESIETGAQYSAAIPLYGEDSDEAVNETGQLYHGPVVLITDALCYSATDTFAAGFQDHQIGTVLGADDNTGAGGANVWELTAILADWPDGPFTPLPAGARFRVALRRTLRVGKRWGGQPVEDLGIIPDVRYQMTRRDLLEGNADLMEKAGELLAQGTPRTLDVTVTSRDDSAVALAVTTAALTSLDIYVDGRPVTTARVLDGINTVTVPLSGPGSATVRLDGFDGTALVAASTLALD
;
A
#
# COMPACT_ATOMS: atom_id res chain seq x y z
N MET A 1 16.88 -36.23 12.35
CA MET A 1 16.30 -34.92 12.71
C MET A 1 17.19 -34.32 13.80
N SER A 2 18.17 -33.52 13.44
CA SER A 2 19.02 -32.82 14.40
C SER A 2 18.21 -31.60 14.86
N SER A 3 17.88 -31.57 16.16
CA SER A 3 17.24 -30.42 16.78
C SER A 3 18.20 -29.23 16.68
N ILE A 4 17.87 -28.26 15.82
CA ILE A 4 18.47 -26.92 15.91
C ILE A 4 18.20 -26.43 17.33
N PRO A 5 19.20 -25.94 18.08
CA PRO A 5 18.98 -25.37 19.40
C PRO A 5 17.82 -24.38 19.32
N GLN A 6 16.90 -24.41 20.28
CA GLN A 6 15.76 -23.49 20.33
C GLN A 6 16.30 -22.05 20.25
N LEU A 7 16.10 -21.43 19.10
CA LEU A 7 16.62 -20.10 18.72
C LEU A 7 15.96 -18.94 19.54
N GLY A 8 15.61 -19.17 20.83
CA GLY A 8 14.92 -18.17 21.64
C GLY A 8 13.56 -17.75 21.07
N LEU A 9 13.04 -18.51 20.10
CA LEU A 9 11.71 -18.31 19.55
C LEU A 9 10.68 -18.64 20.63
N THR A 10 9.83 -17.67 20.93
CA THR A 10 8.67 -17.87 21.79
C THR A 10 7.46 -18.28 20.94
N PRO A 11 6.40 -18.84 21.52
CA PRO A 11 5.14 -19.09 20.80
C PRO A 11 4.57 -17.84 20.09
N ASP A 12 4.90 -16.66 20.59
CA ASP A 12 4.43 -15.38 20.01
C ASP A 12 5.09 -15.04 18.67
N HIS A 13 6.23 -15.65 18.31
CA HIS A 13 6.85 -15.47 16.98
C HIS A 13 6.08 -16.22 15.89
N ASP A 14 5.53 -17.41 16.18
CA ASP A 14 4.66 -18.19 15.30
C ASP A 14 5.24 -18.34 13.85
N LEU A 15 6.49 -18.81 13.78
CA LEU A 15 7.22 -18.90 12.50
C LEU A 15 7.20 -20.32 11.90
N GLY A 16 6.60 -21.30 12.55
CA GLY A 16 6.71 -22.70 12.15
C GLY A 16 8.12 -23.28 12.33
N ALA A 17 8.51 -24.24 11.49
CA ALA A 17 9.85 -24.81 11.53
C ALA A 17 10.88 -23.84 10.92
N VAL A 18 12.09 -23.82 11.49
CA VAL A 18 13.21 -23.00 11.00
C VAL A 18 14.32 -23.91 10.51
N HIS A 19 14.77 -23.67 9.28
CA HIS A 19 15.79 -24.41 8.58
C HIS A 19 17.06 -23.57 8.39
N THR A 20 18.20 -24.23 8.22
CA THR A 20 19.36 -23.61 7.60
C THR A 20 19.11 -23.45 6.09
N LEU A 21 19.81 -22.53 5.44
CA LEU A 21 19.65 -22.35 4.00
C LEU A 21 20.07 -23.60 3.18
N PRO A 22 21.14 -24.37 3.52
CA PRO A 22 21.45 -25.64 2.85
C PRO A 22 20.35 -26.71 3.00
N GLU A 23 19.71 -26.82 4.18
CA GLU A 23 18.56 -27.72 4.37
C GLU A 23 17.39 -27.30 3.46
N PHE A 24 17.10 -26.02 3.38
CA PHE A 24 16.04 -25.51 2.51
C PHE A 24 16.33 -25.77 1.03
N ARG A 25 17.58 -25.57 0.57
CA ARG A 25 17.96 -25.92 -0.82
C ARG A 25 17.75 -27.41 -1.11
N THR A 26 17.99 -28.29 -0.14
CA THR A 26 17.70 -29.72 -0.29
C THR A 26 16.20 -29.99 -0.46
N ILE A 27 15.34 -29.21 0.23
CA ILE A 27 13.88 -29.27 0.04
C ILE A 27 13.51 -28.85 -1.38
N LEU A 28 14.08 -27.74 -1.88
CA LEU A 28 13.84 -27.26 -3.25
C LEU A 28 14.21 -28.31 -4.30
N ASP A 29 15.38 -28.95 -4.15
CA ASP A 29 15.88 -29.98 -5.09
C ASP A 29 15.05 -31.26 -5.09
N SER A 30 14.24 -31.50 -4.04
CA SER A 30 13.43 -32.72 -3.92
C SER A 30 12.12 -32.72 -4.74
N SER A 31 11.71 -31.58 -5.26
CA SER A 31 10.42 -31.42 -5.95
C SER A 31 10.55 -30.63 -7.25
N PRO A 32 11.34 -31.13 -8.24
CA PRO A 32 11.53 -30.45 -9.51
C PRO A 32 10.24 -30.48 -10.34
N ILE A 33 10.00 -29.39 -11.09
CA ILE A 33 8.96 -29.36 -12.12
C ILE A 33 9.47 -29.99 -13.42
N THR A 34 8.58 -30.53 -14.22
CA THR A 34 8.95 -31.18 -15.49
C THR A 34 9.31 -30.16 -16.57
N GLN A 35 9.96 -30.60 -17.65
CA GLN A 35 10.19 -29.73 -18.81
C GLN A 35 8.87 -29.24 -19.41
N ALA A 36 7.84 -30.09 -19.49
CA ALA A 36 6.53 -29.71 -19.99
C ALA A 36 5.86 -28.62 -19.11
N ASP A 37 6.04 -28.69 -17.78
CA ASP A 37 5.56 -27.64 -16.87
C ASP A 37 6.27 -26.31 -17.14
N ARG A 38 7.61 -26.33 -17.35
CA ARG A 38 8.38 -25.13 -17.69
C ARG A 38 7.94 -24.51 -19.03
N GLU A 39 7.66 -25.36 -20.03
CA GLU A 39 7.11 -24.93 -21.33
C GLU A 39 5.74 -24.26 -21.15
N ALA A 40 4.83 -24.90 -20.41
CA ALA A 40 3.50 -24.33 -20.13
C ALA A 40 3.58 -22.99 -19.39
N ILE A 41 4.43 -22.88 -18.37
CA ILE A 41 4.63 -21.61 -17.63
C ILE A 41 5.17 -20.52 -18.57
N ALA A 42 6.19 -20.81 -19.40
CA ALA A 42 6.77 -19.84 -20.31
C ALA A 42 5.76 -19.39 -21.41
N ASP A 43 4.93 -20.31 -21.93
CA ASP A 43 3.91 -20.02 -22.91
C ASP A 43 2.83 -19.09 -22.34
N GLN A 44 2.36 -19.37 -21.12
CA GLN A 44 1.37 -18.55 -20.45
C GLN A 44 1.94 -17.17 -20.06
N ALA A 45 3.22 -17.09 -19.67
CA ALA A 45 3.90 -15.82 -19.41
C ALA A 45 3.93 -14.92 -20.65
N GLU A 46 4.30 -15.50 -21.84
CA GLU A 46 4.32 -14.76 -23.11
C GLU A 46 2.91 -14.30 -23.50
N ALA A 47 1.92 -15.18 -23.44
CA ALA A 47 0.53 -14.87 -23.78
C ALA A 47 -0.03 -13.75 -22.88
N MET A 48 0.25 -13.81 -21.58
CA MET A 48 -0.21 -12.81 -20.60
C MET A 48 0.47 -11.45 -20.82
N ILE A 49 1.80 -11.43 -21.01
CA ILE A 49 2.55 -10.18 -21.20
C ILE A 49 2.15 -9.52 -22.52
N ASP A 50 2.06 -10.27 -23.60
CA ASP A 50 1.72 -9.70 -24.91
C ASP A 50 0.23 -9.32 -25.03
N GLY A 51 -0.67 -10.07 -24.35
CA GLY A 51 -2.11 -9.89 -24.47
C GLY A 51 -2.74 -8.96 -23.42
N LEU A 52 -2.25 -8.95 -22.20
CA LEU A 52 -2.93 -8.29 -21.08
C LEU A 52 -2.12 -7.19 -20.40
N TYR A 53 -0.80 -7.23 -20.43
CA TYR A 53 0.04 -6.33 -19.65
C TYR A 53 -0.07 -4.88 -20.14
N VAL A 54 -0.81 -4.06 -19.39
CA VAL A 54 -1.16 -2.70 -19.81
C VAL A 54 0.05 -1.77 -19.96
N HIS A 55 1.10 -1.97 -19.17
CA HIS A 55 2.29 -1.11 -19.21
C HIS A 55 3.33 -1.54 -20.25
N LEU A 56 3.15 -2.66 -20.96
CA LEU A 56 4.14 -3.18 -21.90
C LEU A 56 4.67 -2.13 -22.89
N PRO A 57 3.81 -1.30 -23.55
CA PRO A 57 4.29 -0.26 -24.45
C PRO A 57 5.16 0.79 -23.75
N GLN A 58 4.76 1.22 -22.55
CA GLN A 58 5.49 2.20 -21.74
C GLN A 58 6.86 1.64 -21.32
N LYS A 59 6.90 0.40 -20.79
CA LYS A 59 8.13 -0.24 -20.34
C LYS A 59 9.12 -0.50 -21.49
N ARG A 60 8.63 -0.93 -22.65
CA ARG A 60 9.45 -1.05 -23.88
C ARG A 60 10.08 0.29 -24.27
N ALA A 61 9.29 1.37 -24.25
CA ALA A 61 9.77 2.70 -24.60
C ALA A 61 10.77 3.29 -23.59
N MET A 62 10.49 3.14 -22.27
CA MET A 62 11.31 3.74 -21.21
C MET A 62 12.62 2.98 -20.98
N TYR A 63 12.58 1.65 -21.00
CA TYR A 63 13.70 0.81 -20.57
C TYR A 63 14.38 0.05 -21.69
N GLY A 64 13.87 0.12 -22.93
CA GLY A 64 14.44 -0.60 -24.07
C GLY A 64 14.40 -2.12 -23.92
N ILE A 65 13.43 -2.67 -23.19
CA ILE A 65 13.28 -4.10 -22.90
C ILE A 65 12.34 -4.78 -23.90
N ASP A 66 12.57 -6.06 -24.16
CA ASP A 66 11.63 -6.94 -24.87
C ASP A 66 11.43 -8.23 -24.10
N PRO A 67 10.47 -8.29 -23.16
CA PRO A 67 10.20 -9.47 -22.36
C PRO A 67 9.73 -10.66 -23.20
N SER A 68 8.94 -10.43 -24.25
CA SER A 68 8.46 -11.48 -25.15
C SER A 68 9.62 -12.16 -25.88
N GLN A 69 10.61 -11.41 -26.38
CA GLN A 69 11.80 -11.97 -26.97
C GLN A 69 12.62 -12.78 -25.96
N ARG A 70 12.74 -12.30 -24.73
CA ARG A 70 13.44 -13.05 -23.67
C ARG A 70 12.74 -14.36 -23.32
N LEU A 71 11.41 -14.37 -23.26
CA LEU A 71 10.63 -15.58 -23.05
C LEU A 71 10.82 -16.60 -24.17
N ARG A 72 10.83 -16.15 -25.44
CA ARG A 72 11.15 -17.01 -26.59
C ARG A 72 12.55 -17.62 -26.49
N LEU A 73 13.55 -16.81 -26.11
CA LEU A 73 14.91 -17.27 -25.90
C LEU A 73 15.01 -18.28 -24.74
N LEU A 74 14.28 -18.05 -23.64
CA LEU A 74 14.19 -19.00 -22.53
C LEU A 74 13.63 -20.36 -23.00
N ARG A 75 12.50 -20.34 -23.76
CA ARG A 75 11.89 -21.56 -24.32
C ARG A 75 12.86 -22.38 -25.17
N HIS A 76 13.67 -21.74 -25.99
CA HIS A 76 14.71 -22.45 -26.79
C HIS A 76 15.79 -23.13 -25.96
N ARG A 77 15.97 -22.73 -24.69
CA ARG A 77 16.99 -23.25 -23.78
C ARG A 77 16.47 -24.23 -22.75
N LEU A 78 15.17 -24.49 -22.67
CA LEU A 78 14.55 -25.31 -21.62
C LEU A 78 15.13 -26.71 -21.48
N GLY A 79 15.54 -27.34 -22.59
CA GLY A 79 16.18 -28.66 -22.58
C GLY A 79 17.56 -28.70 -21.91
N HIS A 80 18.18 -27.54 -21.66
CA HIS A 80 19.50 -27.40 -21.02
C HIS A 80 19.45 -26.54 -19.75
N THR A 81 18.26 -26.19 -19.26
CA THR A 81 18.05 -25.31 -18.12
C THR A 81 17.56 -26.15 -16.93
N THR A 82 18.22 -26.03 -15.79
CA THR A 82 17.72 -26.63 -14.53
C THR A 82 16.53 -25.83 -13.96
N ASP A 83 15.76 -26.41 -13.03
CA ASP A 83 14.64 -25.71 -12.42
C ASP A 83 15.04 -24.41 -11.74
N PRO A 84 16.09 -24.37 -10.88
CA PRO A 84 16.51 -23.11 -10.29
C PRO A 84 16.92 -22.06 -11.34
N GLN A 85 17.59 -22.47 -12.43
CA GLN A 85 17.95 -21.57 -13.53
C GLN A 85 16.73 -21.05 -14.29
N PHE A 86 15.73 -21.92 -14.53
CA PHE A 86 14.48 -21.53 -15.15
C PHE A 86 13.74 -20.47 -14.31
N HIS A 87 13.57 -20.76 -13.02
CA HIS A 87 12.90 -19.84 -12.11
C HIS A 87 13.66 -18.51 -11.97
N ALA A 88 15.00 -18.57 -11.90
CA ALA A 88 15.84 -17.36 -11.84
C ALA A 88 15.67 -16.48 -13.08
N GLU A 89 15.73 -17.09 -14.28
CA GLU A 89 15.57 -16.34 -15.54
C GLU A 89 14.16 -15.77 -15.69
N LEU A 90 13.14 -16.55 -15.34
CA LEU A 90 11.75 -16.08 -15.42
C LEU A 90 11.49 -14.94 -14.43
N LEU A 91 11.91 -15.08 -13.17
CA LEU A 91 11.86 -13.98 -12.20
C LEU A 91 12.57 -12.73 -12.73
N ARG A 92 13.76 -12.91 -13.35
CA ARG A 92 14.50 -11.79 -13.90
C ARG A 92 13.75 -11.09 -15.03
N ILE A 93 13.05 -11.83 -15.90
CA ILE A 93 12.21 -11.24 -16.95
C ILE A 93 11.13 -10.36 -16.33
N PHE A 94 10.43 -10.84 -15.29
CA PHE A 94 9.41 -10.06 -14.59
C PHE A 94 10.00 -8.88 -13.81
N THR A 95 11.11 -9.05 -13.12
CA THR A 95 11.80 -7.96 -12.40
C THR A 95 12.22 -6.83 -13.34
N ASP A 96 12.69 -7.16 -14.54
CA ASP A 96 13.13 -6.17 -15.53
C ASP A 96 11.96 -5.40 -16.15
N LEU A 97 10.70 -5.84 -15.97
CA LEU A 97 9.51 -5.02 -16.23
C LEU A 97 9.44 -3.79 -15.32
N ARG A 98 10.11 -3.82 -14.17
CA ARG A 98 10.09 -2.74 -13.17
C ARG A 98 8.67 -2.39 -12.73
N ASP A 99 7.85 -3.43 -12.54
CA ASP A 99 6.45 -3.34 -12.15
C ASP A 99 6.15 -4.41 -11.08
N LEU A 100 5.77 -3.98 -9.89
CA LEU A 100 5.47 -4.87 -8.77
C LEU A 100 4.05 -5.45 -8.83
N HIS A 101 3.24 -5.00 -9.78
CA HIS A 101 1.92 -5.55 -10.04
C HIS A 101 1.94 -6.74 -11.01
N THR A 102 3.01 -6.87 -11.82
CA THR A 102 3.16 -7.94 -12.80
C THR A 102 4.24 -8.90 -12.34
N ASN A 103 3.80 -10.04 -11.78
CA ASN A 103 4.66 -10.95 -11.05
C ASN A 103 4.54 -12.39 -11.53
N TYR A 104 5.66 -13.09 -11.46
CA TYR A 104 5.71 -14.53 -11.38
C TYR A 104 5.83 -14.96 -9.92
N ILE A 105 4.87 -15.73 -9.43
CA ILE A 105 4.90 -16.35 -8.10
C ILE A 105 5.31 -17.80 -8.29
N LEU A 106 6.42 -18.17 -7.70
CA LEU A 106 7.03 -19.48 -7.87
C LEU A 106 6.12 -20.59 -7.34
N PRO A 107 6.23 -21.83 -7.90
CA PRO A 107 5.47 -22.97 -7.43
C PRO A 107 5.92 -23.44 -6.04
N SER A 108 5.17 -24.38 -5.45
CA SER A 108 5.67 -25.12 -4.28
C SER A 108 6.98 -25.86 -4.66
N PRO A 109 7.99 -25.93 -3.77
CA PRO A 109 7.99 -25.55 -2.36
C PRO A 109 8.52 -24.12 -2.05
N TYR A 110 8.62 -23.23 -3.04
CA TYR A 110 9.05 -21.84 -2.83
C TYR A 110 7.97 -21.00 -2.11
N GLN A 111 6.68 -21.39 -2.23
CA GLN A 111 5.58 -20.68 -1.61
C GLN A 111 5.52 -20.92 -0.11
N GLY A 112 5.39 -19.84 0.64
CA GLY A 112 5.32 -19.86 2.10
C GLY A 112 6.63 -19.58 2.81
N PRO A 113 7.76 -20.25 2.49
CA PRO A 113 9.02 -20.03 3.17
C PRO A 113 9.52 -18.58 3.04
N PHE A 114 10.27 -18.15 4.07
CA PHE A 114 10.84 -16.81 4.15
C PHE A 114 12.26 -16.86 4.70
N ALA A 115 13.23 -16.35 3.95
CA ALA A 115 14.61 -16.29 4.39
C ALA A 115 14.89 -14.99 5.16
N PHE A 116 15.66 -15.08 6.26
CA PHE A 116 15.96 -13.94 7.12
C PHE A 116 17.32 -14.06 7.82
N LEU A 117 17.89 -12.91 8.21
CA LEU A 117 19.19 -12.81 8.88
C LEU A 117 19.10 -12.50 10.39
N GLY A 118 17.93 -12.24 10.94
CA GLY A 118 17.76 -11.85 12.33
C GLY A 118 18.18 -10.40 12.64
N ILE A 119 18.39 -9.59 11.62
CA ILE A 119 18.60 -8.15 11.74
C ILE A 119 17.68 -7.41 10.76
N LEU A 120 17.36 -6.15 11.06
CA LEU A 120 16.73 -5.24 10.13
C LEU A 120 17.72 -4.13 9.78
N LEU A 121 18.04 -4.03 8.50
CA LEU A 121 18.87 -2.96 7.94
C LEU A 121 17.97 -1.84 7.44
N GLU A 122 18.25 -0.60 7.84
CA GLU A 122 17.52 0.57 7.38
C GLU A 122 18.47 1.69 7.00
N GLN A 123 18.04 2.54 6.05
CA GLN A 123 18.79 3.71 5.61
C GLN A 123 18.40 4.93 6.43
N HIS A 124 19.40 5.72 6.80
CA HIS A 124 19.22 7.06 7.34
C HIS A 124 20.19 8.04 6.66
N TRP A 125 20.04 9.30 6.95
CA TRP A 125 20.89 10.36 6.39
C TRP A 125 21.67 11.07 7.49
N GLU A 126 22.93 11.31 7.22
CA GLU A 126 23.81 12.10 8.08
C GLU A 126 24.63 13.09 7.24
N ASN A 127 24.49 14.39 7.51
CA ASN A 127 25.16 15.46 6.75
C ASN A 127 24.89 15.41 5.23
N GLY A 128 23.69 14.95 4.81
CA GLY A 128 23.32 14.83 3.41
C GLY A 128 23.83 13.56 2.71
N GLU A 129 24.53 12.68 3.44
CA GLU A 129 25.02 11.40 2.91
C GLU A 129 24.18 10.23 3.42
N PRO A 130 23.85 9.24 2.56
CA PRO A 130 23.13 8.05 3.00
C PRO A 130 24.03 7.15 3.85
N ARG A 131 23.47 6.64 4.95
CA ARG A 131 24.08 5.69 5.87
C ARG A 131 23.11 4.51 6.09
N TRP A 132 23.64 3.38 6.48
CA TRP A 132 22.83 2.19 6.78
C TRP A 132 23.15 1.69 8.17
N MET A 133 22.11 1.45 8.97
CA MET A 133 22.28 0.91 10.31
C MET A 133 21.40 -0.31 10.54
N VAL A 134 21.79 -1.11 11.49
CA VAL A 134 20.95 -2.14 12.08
C VAL A 134 19.97 -1.46 13.04
N SER A 135 18.68 -1.44 12.70
CA SER A 135 17.65 -0.82 13.54
C SER A 135 17.02 -1.80 14.53
N LYS A 136 17.02 -3.09 14.20
CA LYS A 136 16.50 -4.18 15.02
C LYS A 136 17.45 -5.36 14.99
N VAL A 137 17.55 -6.08 16.11
CA VAL A 137 18.35 -7.29 16.25
C VAL A 137 17.49 -8.37 16.92
N PHE A 138 17.59 -9.57 16.41
CA PHE A 138 17.08 -10.77 17.02
C PHE A 138 18.26 -11.53 17.63
N ASP A 139 18.56 -11.24 18.91
CA ASP A 139 19.80 -11.62 19.61
C ASP A 139 20.13 -13.12 19.52
N ALA A 140 19.09 -13.95 19.57
CA ALA A 140 19.27 -15.40 19.53
C ALA A 140 19.91 -15.94 18.22
N LEU A 141 19.88 -15.16 17.12
CA LEU A 141 20.45 -15.56 15.84
C LEU A 141 21.82 -14.96 15.58
N THR A 142 22.09 -13.77 16.06
CA THR A 142 23.33 -13.07 15.76
C THR A 142 24.49 -13.54 16.63
N GLY A 143 24.23 -13.85 17.91
CA GLY A 143 25.24 -14.31 18.86
C GLY A 143 26.39 -13.33 19.13
N ASP A 144 26.29 -12.10 18.61
CA ASP A 144 27.29 -11.06 18.74
C ASP A 144 26.80 -9.97 19.70
N PRO A 145 27.39 -9.84 20.89
CA PRO A 145 26.92 -8.87 21.89
C PRO A 145 27.20 -7.40 21.52
N HIS A 146 28.03 -7.14 20.51
CA HIS A 146 28.31 -5.79 20.04
C HIS A 146 27.35 -5.34 18.91
N LEU A 147 26.64 -6.28 18.29
CA LEU A 147 25.67 -5.96 17.24
C LEU A 147 24.34 -5.55 17.87
N VAL A 148 24.18 -4.25 18.06
CA VAL A 148 23.03 -3.64 18.75
C VAL A 148 22.26 -2.70 17.81
N PRO A 149 21.00 -2.37 18.09
CA PRO A 149 20.30 -1.31 17.37
C PRO A 149 21.12 -0.02 17.34
N GLY A 150 21.30 0.57 16.16
CA GLY A 150 22.15 1.72 15.93
C GLY A 150 23.57 1.40 15.47
N ALA A 151 23.97 0.12 15.37
CA ALA A 151 25.23 -0.28 14.73
C ALA A 151 25.24 0.15 13.26
N GLU A 152 26.23 0.95 12.86
CA GLU A 152 26.36 1.46 11.49
C GLU A 152 27.09 0.45 10.61
N VAL A 153 26.44 -0.01 9.58
CA VAL A 153 26.98 -1.00 8.64
C VAL A 153 27.83 -0.33 7.58
N THR A 154 29.08 -0.80 7.42
CA THR A 154 30.03 -0.22 6.46
C THR A 154 30.32 -1.16 5.29
N HIS A 155 30.30 -2.49 5.52
CA HIS A 155 30.56 -3.48 4.48
C HIS A 155 29.65 -4.71 4.65
N TRP A 156 29.31 -5.29 3.52
CA TRP A 156 28.52 -6.51 3.35
C TRP A 156 29.27 -7.49 2.47
N ASN A 157 29.66 -8.66 2.98
CA ASN A 157 30.50 -9.63 2.28
C ASN A 157 31.74 -8.99 1.62
N GLY A 158 32.43 -8.12 2.35
CA GLY A 158 33.61 -7.39 1.89
C GLY A 158 33.36 -6.22 0.94
N SER A 159 32.15 -6.06 0.41
CA SER A 159 31.78 -4.91 -0.43
C SER A 159 31.33 -3.72 0.43
N PRO A 160 31.70 -2.47 0.08
CA PRO A 160 31.10 -1.28 0.72
C PRO A 160 29.57 -1.36 0.67
N ILE A 161 28.92 -0.99 1.78
CA ILE A 161 27.46 -1.18 1.94
C ILE A 161 26.66 -0.50 0.84
N ALA A 162 27.02 0.72 0.44
CA ALA A 162 26.32 1.45 -0.63
C ALA A 162 26.33 0.66 -1.96
N LEU A 163 27.46 0.01 -2.29
CA LEU A 163 27.57 -0.82 -3.49
C LEU A 163 26.77 -2.12 -3.35
N ALA A 164 26.76 -2.73 -2.16
CA ALA A 164 25.97 -3.94 -1.90
C ALA A 164 24.47 -3.65 -2.03
N VAL A 165 24.00 -2.54 -1.44
CA VAL A 165 22.60 -2.06 -1.56
C VAL A 165 22.25 -1.80 -3.03
N ALA A 166 23.10 -1.06 -3.77
CA ALA A 166 22.83 -0.74 -5.18
C ALA A 166 22.72 -2.01 -6.04
N ARG A 167 23.59 -3.01 -5.82
CA ARG A 167 23.53 -4.30 -6.53
C ARG A 167 22.28 -5.08 -6.18
N ASN A 168 21.90 -5.10 -4.89
CA ASN A 168 20.70 -5.80 -4.47
C ASN A 168 19.43 -5.12 -4.97
N ALA A 169 19.41 -3.77 -5.06
CA ALA A 169 18.30 -3.00 -5.63
C ALA A 169 18.01 -3.33 -7.10
N GLU A 170 19.03 -3.74 -7.88
CA GLU A 170 18.83 -4.18 -9.27
C GLU A 170 18.11 -5.55 -9.39
N LEU A 171 17.98 -6.28 -8.28
CA LEU A 171 17.18 -7.52 -8.22
C LEU A 171 15.69 -7.25 -7.91
N GLU A 172 15.32 -5.98 -7.75
CA GLU A 172 13.98 -5.57 -7.37
C GLU A 172 13.22 -4.91 -8.52
N ALA A 173 11.91 -5.17 -8.56
CA ALA A 173 11.04 -4.72 -9.64
C ALA A 173 10.56 -3.26 -9.54
N GLY A 174 10.91 -2.51 -8.51
CA GLY A 174 10.42 -1.14 -8.27
C GLY A 174 10.51 -0.22 -9.48
N SER A 175 9.44 0.51 -9.76
CA SER A 175 9.26 1.32 -10.97
C SER A 175 10.24 2.51 -11.05
N ASN A 176 10.66 3.05 -9.90
CA ASN A 176 11.62 4.16 -9.85
C ASN A 176 12.83 3.82 -8.93
N PRO A 177 13.92 4.62 -8.96
CA PRO A 177 15.10 4.35 -8.14
C PRO A 177 14.85 4.30 -6.64
N ALA A 178 13.97 5.15 -6.10
CA ALA A 178 13.64 5.17 -4.67
C ALA A 178 12.98 3.84 -4.26
N ALA A 179 11.98 3.39 -5.03
CA ALA A 179 11.30 2.11 -4.80
C ALA A 179 12.27 0.91 -4.87
N ARG A 180 13.17 0.86 -5.86
CA ARG A 180 14.17 -0.20 -5.94
C ARG A 180 15.14 -0.19 -4.76
N THR A 181 15.61 0.98 -4.36
CA THR A 181 16.54 1.12 -3.23
C THR A 181 15.88 0.68 -1.92
N ALA A 182 14.69 1.16 -1.61
CA ALA A 182 13.96 0.80 -0.40
C ALA A 182 13.72 -0.71 -0.31
N ARG A 183 13.25 -1.33 -1.41
CA ARG A 183 13.05 -2.79 -1.49
C ARG A 183 14.36 -3.56 -1.46
N GLY A 184 15.39 -3.04 -2.11
CA GLY A 184 16.72 -3.63 -2.09
C GLY A 184 17.32 -3.68 -0.69
N VAL A 185 17.19 -2.63 0.11
CA VAL A 185 17.61 -2.61 1.52
C VAL A 185 16.84 -3.65 2.33
N GLU A 186 15.53 -3.71 2.17
CA GLU A 186 14.66 -4.69 2.84
C GLU A 186 15.07 -6.14 2.50
N ASN A 187 15.29 -6.41 1.21
CA ASN A 187 15.62 -7.74 0.68
C ASN A 187 17.03 -8.20 1.07
N MET A 188 17.90 -7.31 1.52
CA MET A 188 19.20 -7.72 2.08
C MET A 188 19.04 -8.56 3.35
N THR A 189 17.98 -8.39 4.10
CA THR A 189 17.79 -9.08 5.39
C THR A 189 16.55 -9.97 5.46
N LEU A 190 15.58 -9.77 4.55
CA LEU A 190 14.29 -10.44 4.55
C LEU A 190 13.88 -10.78 3.10
N ARG A 191 13.71 -12.08 2.76
CA ARG A 191 13.34 -12.53 1.41
C ARG A 191 12.15 -13.47 1.39
N ALA A 192 11.08 -13.07 0.71
CA ALA A 192 9.95 -13.93 0.41
C ALA A 192 10.31 -14.87 -0.75
N THR A 193 10.51 -16.16 -0.49
CA THR A 193 11.01 -17.10 -1.50
C THR A 193 10.02 -17.36 -2.64
N ALA A 194 8.75 -17.09 -2.43
CA ALA A 194 7.72 -17.17 -3.48
C ALA A 194 7.91 -16.15 -4.62
N MET A 195 8.59 -15.02 -4.35
CA MET A 195 8.71 -13.89 -5.28
C MET A 195 10.17 -13.44 -5.50
N SER A 196 11.12 -14.09 -4.86
CA SER A 196 12.55 -13.78 -5.00
C SER A 196 13.39 -15.04 -4.90
N GLN A 197 14.57 -15.01 -5.50
CA GLN A 197 15.53 -16.11 -5.35
C GLN A 197 15.96 -16.24 -3.90
N PRO A 198 16.10 -17.47 -3.37
CA PRO A 198 16.80 -17.70 -2.12
C PRO A 198 18.18 -17.02 -2.13
N PRO A 199 18.74 -16.67 -0.96
CA PRO A 199 20.11 -16.16 -0.90
C PRO A 199 21.11 -17.10 -1.55
N ASP A 200 22.12 -16.56 -2.26
CA ASP A 200 23.17 -17.36 -2.88
C ASP A 200 24.18 -17.86 -1.85
N GLU A 201 24.45 -17.04 -0.83
CA GLU A 201 25.37 -17.31 0.27
C GLU A 201 24.67 -17.91 1.49
N ASP A 202 25.32 -18.81 2.22
CA ASP A 202 24.77 -19.42 3.45
C ASP A 202 24.81 -18.48 4.66
N TRP A 203 25.65 -17.45 4.61
CA TRP A 203 25.82 -16.43 5.65
C TRP A 203 26.26 -15.10 5.05
N VAL A 204 26.21 -14.07 5.85
CA VAL A 204 26.74 -12.73 5.54
C VAL A 204 27.85 -12.39 6.52
N ASP A 205 28.99 -11.95 6.01
CA ASP A 205 30.05 -11.32 6.78
C ASP A 205 29.79 -9.80 6.83
N LEU A 206 29.39 -9.32 8.01
CA LEU A 206 29.00 -7.93 8.26
C LEU A 206 30.14 -7.20 8.95
N ARG A 207 30.58 -6.06 8.38
CA ARG A 207 31.47 -5.12 9.06
C ARG A 207 30.67 -3.87 9.45
N TYR A 208 30.76 -3.51 10.73
CA TYR A 208 29.96 -2.41 11.28
C TYR A 208 30.74 -1.63 12.36
N SER A 209 30.22 -0.49 12.76
CA SER A 209 30.81 0.33 13.83
C SER A 209 29.76 0.67 14.89
N VAL A 210 30.23 0.71 16.15
CA VAL A 210 29.49 1.20 17.32
C VAL A 210 30.45 2.10 18.10
N ASP A 211 30.05 3.33 18.39
CA ASP A 211 30.85 4.31 19.15
C ASP A 211 32.30 4.42 18.63
N SER A 212 32.47 4.50 17.30
CA SER A 212 33.76 4.57 16.61
C SER A 212 34.63 3.29 16.66
N SER A 213 34.21 2.25 17.35
CA SER A 213 34.85 0.92 17.32
C SER A 213 34.34 0.11 16.15
N VAL A 214 35.23 -0.58 15.44
CA VAL A 214 34.87 -1.41 14.26
C VAL A 214 34.85 -2.87 14.67
N PHE A 215 33.80 -3.56 14.24
CA PHE A 215 33.56 -4.97 14.49
C PHE A 215 33.28 -5.71 13.19
N GLU A 216 33.48 -7.02 13.22
CA GLU A 216 33.09 -7.93 12.14
C GLU A 216 32.35 -9.12 12.75
N THR A 217 31.25 -9.52 12.12
CA THR A 217 30.49 -10.68 12.55
C THR A 217 29.96 -11.46 11.36
N ARG A 218 29.68 -12.74 11.57
CA ARG A 218 29.08 -13.62 10.58
C ARG A 218 27.68 -13.99 11.01
N ILE A 219 26.69 -13.68 10.17
CA ILE A 219 25.28 -13.97 10.41
C ILE A 219 24.80 -15.00 9.39
N PRO A 220 24.40 -16.21 9.82
CA PRO A 220 23.88 -17.23 8.91
C PRO A 220 22.45 -16.92 8.50
N TRP A 221 22.13 -17.13 7.22
CA TRP A 221 20.75 -17.14 6.76
C TRP A 221 19.95 -18.27 7.41
N ARG A 222 18.70 -17.98 7.74
CA ARG A 222 17.71 -18.95 8.19
C ARG A 222 16.47 -18.84 7.30
N VAL A 223 15.74 -19.94 7.20
CA VAL A 223 14.48 -20.00 6.46
C VAL A 223 13.43 -20.59 7.40
N PHE A 224 12.32 -19.92 7.58
CA PHE A 224 11.16 -20.48 8.26
C PHE A 224 10.06 -20.81 7.26
N ASP A 225 9.19 -21.79 7.60
CA ASP A 225 8.17 -22.30 6.67
C ASP A 225 7.09 -21.28 6.28
N GLY A 226 7.09 -20.13 6.92
CA GLY A 226 6.12 -19.07 6.68
C GLY A 226 5.09 -18.91 7.79
N ILE A 227 4.20 -17.97 7.60
CA ILE A 227 3.12 -17.66 8.53
C ILE A 227 1.90 -18.48 8.14
N ALA A 228 1.35 -19.30 9.05
CA ALA A 228 0.29 -20.28 8.75
C ALA A 228 -0.94 -19.65 8.06
N ASP A 229 -1.38 -18.48 8.52
CA ASP A 229 -2.50 -17.75 7.93
C ASP A 229 -2.18 -17.30 6.49
N PHE A 230 -0.94 -16.96 6.24
CA PHE A 230 -0.44 -16.56 4.93
C PHE A 230 -0.25 -17.75 3.98
N GLN A 231 0.19 -18.90 4.51
CA GLN A 231 0.29 -20.13 3.73
C GLN A 231 -1.08 -20.62 3.26
N LYS A 232 -2.07 -20.57 4.13
CA LYS A 232 -3.45 -20.89 3.78
C LYS A 232 -3.97 -19.95 2.69
N ALA A 233 -3.67 -18.67 2.82
CA ALA A 233 -3.98 -17.61 1.89
C ALA A 233 -3.44 -17.87 0.49
N ILE A 234 -2.18 -18.26 0.40
CA ILE A 234 -1.52 -18.57 -0.86
C ILE A 234 -2.02 -19.92 -1.43
N SER A 235 -2.22 -20.95 -0.58
CA SER A 235 -2.59 -22.31 -1.00
C SER A 235 -4.02 -22.42 -1.54
N ASP A 236 -4.95 -21.64 -1.00
CA ASP A 236 -6.35 -21.67 -1.41
C ASP A 236 -6.59 -20.96 -2.75
N GLY A 237 -5.53 -20.41 -3.37
CA GLY A 237 -5.60 -19.80 -4.71
C GLY A 237 -6.40 -18.50 -4.74
N SER A 238 -6.72 -17.98 -3.58
CA SER A 238 -7.49 -16.76 -3.45
C SER A 238 -6.57 -15.60 -3.05
N ASP A 239 -6.49 -14.55 -3.86
CA ASP A 239 -6.08 -13.21 -3.40
C ASP A 239 -6.89 -12.79 -2.17
N THR A 240 -8.03 -13.44 -2.01
CA THR A 240 -8.99 -13.34 -0.94
C THR A 240 -8.47 -13.72 0.44
N ALA A 241 -7.45 -14.53 0.53
CA ALA A 241 -6.96 -14.93 1.84
C ALA A 241 -5.95 -13.93 2.41
N LEU A 242 -5.35 -13.07 1.58
CA LEU A 242 -4.64 -11.87 2.04
C LEU A 242 -5.61 -10.73 2.37
N ALA A 243 -6.77 -10.73 1.73
CA ALA A 243 -7.78 -9.69 1.86
C ALA A 243 -9.16 -10.22 2.28
N GLY A 244 -9.33 -11.54 2.49
CA GLY A 244 -10.62 -12.12 2.84
C GLY A 244 -11.72 -11.98 1.77
N VAL A 245 -11.37 -11.80 0.48
CA VAL A 245 -12.30 -11.40 -0.59
C VAL A 245 -12.71 -12.60 -1.45
N GLU A 246 -13.99 -12.79 -1.74
CA GLU A 246 -14.47 -13.71 -2.76
C GLU A 246 -14.10 -13.23 -4.17
N ALA A 247 -13.98 -14.15 -5.15
CA ALA A 247 -13.47 -13.90 -6.48
C ALA A 247 -13.98 -12.61 -7.18
N PRO A 248 -15.27 -12.20 -7.08
CA PRO A 248 -15.74 -10.97 -7.71
C PRO A 248 -15.10 -9.68 -7.17
N ALA A 249 -14.67 -9.67 -5.90
CA ALA A 249 -14.07 -8.49 -5.29
C ALA A 249 -12.52 -8.43 -5.46
N SER A 250 -11.88 -9.53 -5.87
CA SER A 250 -10.45 -9.57 -6.16
C SER A 250 -10.04 -8.60 -7.28
N HIS A 251 -10.97 -8.28 -8.19
CA HIS A 251 -10.77 -7.34 -9.29
C HIS A 251 -10.61 -5.87 -8.84
N LEU A 252 -10.89 -5.57 -7.59
CA LEU A 252 -10.89 -4.22 -7.02
C LEU A 252 -9.66 -3.95 -6.16
N VAL A 253 -8.80 -4.95 -5.95
CA VAL A 253 -7.62 -4.87 -5.10
C VAL A 253 -6.39 -4.53 -5.93
N GLY A 254 -5.74 -3.43 -5.58
CA GLY A 254 -4.40 -3.09 -6.04
C GLY A 254 -3.44 -3.18 -4.85
N LEU A 255 -2.61 -4.22 -4.78
CA LEU A 255 -1.77 -4.54 -3.63
C LEU A 255 -0.38 -4.99 -4.05
N ASP A 256 0.65 -4.44 -3.40
CA ASP A 256 1.98 -5.04 -3.37
C ASP A 256 2.03 -6.18 -2.34
N LEU A 257 1.82 -7.37 -2.84
CA LEU A 257 1.81 -8.61 -2.04
C LEU A 257 3.08 -8.79 -1.21
N ARG A 258 4.25 -8.43 -1.75
CA ARG A 258 5.52 -8.58 -1.06
C ARG A 258 5.64 -7.65 0.13
N THR A 259 5.24 -6.37 0.00
CA THR A 259 5.27 -5.41 1.11
C THR A 259 4.40 -5.89 2.29
N GLU A 260 3.23 -6.46 2.02
CA GLU A 260 2.37 -7.03 3.06
C GLU A 260 3.01 -8.24 3.77
N LEU A 261 3.62 -9.16 2.99
CA LEU A 261 4.37 -10.29 3.52
C LEU A 261 5.50 -9.83 4.44
N VAL A 262 6.34 -8.93 3.97
CA VAL A 262 7.48 -8.41 4.73
C VAL A 262 7.01 -7.68 5.99
N ARG A 263 5.93 -6.89 5.91
CA ARG A 263 5.33 -6.21 7.08
C ARG A 263 4.90 -7.23 8.14
N ALA A 264 4.20 -8.28 7.74
CA ALA A 264 3.75 -9.34 8.65
C ALA A 264 4.93 -10.08 9.31
N VAL A 265 5.99 -10.36 8.54
CA VAL A 265 7.22 -11.00 9.04
C VAL A 265 7.99 -10.09 9.99
N LYS A 266 8.20 -8.82 9.62
CA LYS A 266 8.84 -7.82 10.51
C LYS A 266 8.15 -7.73 11.86
N LYS A 267 6.81 -7.69 11.87
CA LYS A 267 6.00 -7.62 13.08
C LYS A 267 6.25 -8.83 13.98
N ARG A 268 6.25 -10.05 13.41
CA ARG A 268 6.50 -11.29 14.16
C ARG A 268 7.94 -11.39 14.68
N LEU A 269 8.93 -11.07 13.86
CA LEU A 269 10.34 -11.17 14.24
C LEU A 269 10.75 -10.11 15.27
N PHE A 270 10.32 -8.86 15.09
CA PHE A 270 10.86 -7.72 15.83
C PHE A 270 9.88 -7.03 16.78
N ALA A 271 8.60 -7.44 16.76
CA ALA A 271 7.57 -6.90 17.64
C ALA A 271 6.62 -8.00 18.20
N PRO A 272 7.14 -9.13 18.72
CA PRO A 272 6.28 -10.24 19.19
C PRO A 272 5.31 -9.81 20.30
N GLY A 273 5.68 -8.83 21.12
CA GLY A 273 4.79 -8.27 22.12
C GLY A 273 3.54 -7.58 21.55
N VAL A 274 3.65 -6.98 20.35
CA VAL A 274 2.49 -6.41 19.64
C VAL A 274 1.56 -7.52 19.16
N VAL A 275 2.13 -8.58 18.57
CA VAL A 275 1.35 -9.77 18.14
C VAL A 275 0.62 -10.41 19.33
N ALA A 276 1.30 -10.57 20.47
CA ALA A 276 0.69 -11.10 21.70
C ALA A 276 -0.43 -10.18 22.23
N ALA A 277 -0.25 -8.87 22.16
CA ALA A 277 -1.27 -7.91 22.57
C ALA A 277 -2.52 -7.99 21.69
N GLU A 278 -2.34 -8.06 20.37
CA GLU A 278 -3.44 -8.21 19.39
C GLU A 278 -4.23 -9.50 19.62
N ARG A 279 -3.54 -10.64 19.83
CA ARG A 279 -4.19 -11.93 20.16
C ARG A 279 -5.03 -11.83 21.44
N ARG A 280 -4.52 -11.14 22.47
CA ARG A 280 -5.28 -10.93 23.71
C ARG A 280 -6.50 -10.05 23.49
N MET A 281 -6.37 -8.97 22.71
CA MET A 281 -7.51 -8.12 22.37
C MET A 281 -8.57 -8.90 21.56
N ALA A 282 -8.16 -9.71 20.59
CA ALA A 282 -9.06 -10.58 19.83
C ALA A 282 -9.76 -11.64 20.72
N ALA A 283 -9.12 -12.06 21.83
CA ALA A 283 -9.73 -12.91 22.84
C ALA A 283 -10.64 -12.15 23.84
N GLY A 284 -10.83 -10.84 23.66
CA GLY A 284 -11.65 -10.01 24.53
C GLY A 284 -10.97 -9.55 25.83
N GLU A 285 -9.64 -9.68 25.93
CA GLU A 285 -8.87 -9.23 27.08
C GLU A 285 -8.57 -7.73 27.01
N THR A 286 -8.56 -7.08 28.17
CA THR A 286 -8.12 -5.68 28.26
C THR A 286 -6.60 -5.60 28.26
N VAL A 287 -6.04 -4.90 27.27
CA VAL A 287 -4.59 -4.64 27.19
C VAL A 287 -4.32 -3.21 27.65
N PRO A 288 -3.30 -2.96 28.50
CA PRO A 288 -2.93 -1.60 28.90
C PRO A 288 -2.56 -0.75 27.69
N VAL A 289 -3.11 0.47 27.62
CA VAL A 289 -2.89 1.43 26.54
C VAL A 289 -1.88 2.49 27.02
N ALA A 290 -0.87 2.78 26.22
CA ALA A 290 0.09 3.85 26.53
C ALA A 290 -0.55 5.25 26.48
N ALA A 291 0.01 6.20 27.20
CA ALA A 291 -0.47 7.58 27.20
C ALA A 291 -0.45 8.17 25.77
N GLY A 292 -1.51 8.87 25.38
CA GLY A 292 -1.66 9.47 24.06
C GLY A 292 -2.09 8.51 22.96
N VAL A 293 -2.12 7.18 23.20
CA VAL A 293 -2.66 6.22 22.23
C VAL A 293 -4.19 6.24 22.27
N ILE A 294 -4.80 6.30 21.09
CA ILE A 294 -6.25 6.15 20.88
C ILE A 294 -6.48 4.70 20.44
N PRO A 295 -7.12 3.86 21.26
CA PRO A 295 -7.37 2.47 20.89
C PRO A 295 -8.19 2.36 19.62
N THR A 296 -7.82 1.43 18.74
CA THR A 296 -8.52 1.14 17.49
C THR A 296 -9.06 -0.28 17.50
N THR A 297 -10.19 -0.50 16.86
CA THR A 297 -10.83 -1.82 16.70
C THR A 297 -10.38 -2.52 15.41
N ARG A 298 -9.75 -1.78 14.48
CA ARG A 298 -9.28 -2.28 13.19
C ARG A 298 -7.75 -2.34 13.15
N PRO A 299 -7.16 -3.51 12.80
CA PRO A 299 -5.70 -3.69 12.78
C PRO A 299 -5.00 -2.92 11.65
N GLU A 300 -5.76 -2.47 10.64
CA GLU A 300 -5.27 -1.70 9.50
C GLU A 300 -4.84 -0.28 9.90
N ILE A 301 -5.25 0.20 11.07
CA ILE A 301 -4.94 1.55 11.54
C ILE A 301 -4.41 1.57 12.97
N ALA A 302 -3.64 2.60 13.28
CA ALA A 302 -3.27 2.97 14.63
C ALA A 302 -3.38 4.48 14.82
N ALA A 303 -3.75 4.92 16.02
CA ALA A 303 -4.03 6.31 16.29
C ALA A 303 -3.44 6.77 17.62
N ARG A 304 -2.90 7.98 17.64
CA ARG A 304 -2.36 8.62 18.85
C ARG A 304 -2.32 10.13 18.74
N THR A 305 -2.09 10.82 19.82
CA THR A 305 -1.65 12.21 19.82
C THR A 305 -0.11 12.27 19.87
N VAL A 306 0.46 13.27 19.21
CA VAL A 306 1.89 13.53 19.17
C VAL A 306 2.13 14.98 19.59
N SER A 307 3.00 15.18 20.60
CA SER A 307 3.42 16.50 21.02
C SER A 307 4.78 16.82 20.39
N THR A 308 4.89 17.99 19.78
CA THR A 308 6.07 18.54 19.14
C THR A 308 6.38 19.93 19.70
N ALA A 309 7.49 20.52 19.33
CA ALA A 309 7.78 21.92 19.66
C ALA A 309 6.76 22.92 19.07
N HIS A 310 5.96 22.49 18.08
CA HIS A 310 5.00 23.31 17.34
C HIS A 310 3.54 23.13 17.80
N GLY A 311 3.26 22.19 18.69
CA GLY A 311 1.94 21.90 19.20
C GLY A 311 1.68 20.41 19.41
N THR A 312 0.41 20.07 19.73
CA THR A 312 -0.05 18.69 19.87
C THR A 312 -0.99 18.38 18.71
N PHE A 313 -0.69 17.34 17.97
CA PHE A 313 -1.37 16.97 16.73
C PHE A 313 -1.90 15.54 16.81
N GLY A 314 -2.94 15.24 16.02
CA GLY A 314 -3.37 13.88 15.77
C GLY A 314 -2.38 13.14 14.87
N HIS A 315 -2.18 11.85 15.09
CA HIS A 315 -1.41 10.98 14.21
C HIS A 315 -2.24 9.74 13.93
N LEU A 316 -2.68 9.59 12.68
CA LEU A 316 -3.38 8.42 12.16
C LEU A 316 -2.45 7.68 11.20
N ARG A 317 -2.02 6.50 11.61
CA ARG A 317 -1.24 5.58 10.80
C ARG A 317 -2.19 4.62 10.07
N ILE A 318 -2.05 4.49 8.75
CA ILE A 318 -2.79 3.53 7.93
C ILE A 318 -1.78 2.56 7.34
N PHE A 319 -1.77 1.32 7.84
CA PHE A 319 -0.79 0.32 7.46
C PHE A 319 -1.09 -0.33 6.12
N THR A 320 -2.36 -0.45 5.74
CA THR A 320 -2.82 -1.10 4.52
C THR A 320 -4.25 -0.64 4.18
N PHE A 321 -4.59 -0.69 2.89
CA PHE A 321 -5.96 -0.60 2.39
C PHE A 321 -6.54 -1.98 2.03
N ALA A 322 -5.79 -3.05 2.26
CA ALA A 322 -6.30 -4.43 2.21
C ALA A 322 -6.96 -4.74 3.56
N LEU A 323 -8.28 -4.61 3.61
CA LEU A 323 -9.04 -4.80 4.83
C LEU A 323 -9.20 -6.28 5.16
N ASP A 324 -9.06 -6.64 6.44
CA ASP A 324 -9.42 -7.96 6.93
C ASP A 324 -10.92 -8.20 6.77
N LYS A 325 -11.28 -9.31 6.14
CA LYS A 325 -12.68 -9.67 5.91
C LYS A 325 -13.31 -10.27 7.16
N HIS A 326 -14.34 -9.61 7.65
CA HIS A 326 -15.15 -10.06 8.78
C HIS A 326 -16.59 -10.42 8.36
N HIS A 327 -17.05 -9.88 7.22
CA HIS A 327 -18.41 -10.04 6.70
C HIS A 327 -18.42 -10.79 5.39
N PRO A 328 -19.54 -11.49 5.06
CA PRO A 328 -19.75 -12.07 3.74
C PRO A 328 -19.74 -11.03 2.61
N ASP A 329 -20.28 -9.82 2.88
CA ASP A 329 -20.25 -8.69 1.96
C ASP A 329 -19.10 -7.75 2.34
N ILE A 330 -18.21 -7.48 1.40
CA ILE A 330 -17.08 -6.58 1.60
C ILE A 330 -17.51 -5.12 1.87
N GLY A 331 -18.69 -4.73 1.41
CA GLY A 331 -19.27 -3.42 1.67
C GLY A 331 -19.49 -3.16 3.16
N ASP A 332 -19.84 -4.20 3.92
CA ASP A 332 -19.97 -4.11 5.38
C ASP A 332 -18.62 -3.87 6.05
N ASP A 333 -17.53 -4.51 5.56
CA ASP A 333 -16.18 -4.26 6.05
C ASP A 333 -15.69 -2.84 5.73
N PHE A 334 -16.05 -2.29 4.56
CA PHE A 334 -15.77 -0.88 4.22
C PHE A 334 -16.51 0.06 5.17
N ALA A 335 -17.80 -0.20 5.43
CA ALA A 335 -18.61 0.60 6.34
C ALA A 335 -18.04 0.60 7.77
N GLU A 336 -17.62 -0.56 8.29
CA GLU A 336 -16.96 -0.67 9.59
C GLU A 336 -15.63 0.09 9.65
N PHE A 337 -14.79 -0.04 8.62
CA PHE A 337 -13.54 0.68 8.52
C PHE A 337 -13.76 2.19 8.55
N PHE A 338 -14.69 2.72 7.73
CA PHE A 338 -15.01 4.13 7.71
C PHE A 338 -15.63 4.62 9.02
N ALA A 339 -16.47 3.80 9.66
CA ALA A 339 -17.03 4.12 10.98
C ALA A 339 -15.93 4.24 12.04
N GLU A 340 -14.93 3.34 12.02
CA GLU A 340 -13.81 3.40 12.95
C GLU A 340 -12.91 4.61 12.68
N VAL A 341 -12.60 4.91 11.42
CA VAL A 341 -11.84 6.12 11.06
C VAL A 341 -12.60 7.39 11.51
N ARG A 342 -13.91 7.46 11.30
CA ARG A 342 -14.77 8.56 11.78
C ARG A 342 -14.66 8.73 13.30
N ARG A 343 -14.78 7.62 14.04
CA ARG A 343 -14.66 7.61 15.51
C ARG A 343 -13.28 8.12 15.95
N VAL A 344 -12.23 7.65 15.32
CA VAL A 344 -10.86 8.07 15.63
C VAL A 344 -10.65 9.56 15.34
N LEU A 345 -11.10 10.05 14.18
CA LEU A 345 -10.99 11.46 13.80
C LEU A 345 -11.72 12.39 14.78
N SER A 346 -12.87 11.97 15.32
CA SER A 346 -13.60 12.76 16.34
C SER A 346 -12.86 12.93 17.68
N LEU A 347 -11.82 12.12 17.92
CA LEU A 347 -10.97 12.19 19.11
C LEU A 347 -9.64 12.91 18.86
N MET A 348 -9.37 13.31 17.60
CA MET A 348 -8.14 14.00 17.23
C MET A 348 -8.22 15.49 17.51
N PRO A 349 -7.07 16.13 17.87
CA PRO A 349 -6.97 17.58 17.96
C PRO A 349 -7.33 18.28 16.64
N SER A 350 -8.02 19.42 16.71
CA SER A 350 -8.35 20.25 15.55
C SER A 350 -7.17 21.06 15.01
N GLU A 351 -6.09 21.16 15.78
CA GLU A 351 -4.88 21.90 15.47
C GLU A 351 -4.13 21.33 14.27
N GLY A 352 -4.29 20.05 13.99
CA GLY A 352 -3.72 19.39 12.81
C GLY A 352 -3.65 17.89 12.92
N LEU A 353 -3.60 17.24 11.77
CA LEU A 353 -3.54 15.78 11.62
C LEU A 353 -2.36 15.35 10.75
N ILE A 354 -1.58 14.42 11.26
CA ILE A 354 -0.57 13.67 10.53
C ILE A 354 -1.22 12.37 10.04
N LEU A 355 -1.41 12.25 8.74
CA LEU A 355 -1.74 10.97 8.08
C LEU A 355 -0.43 10.28 7.69
N ASP A 356 -0.18 9.08 8.16
CA ASP A 356 1.06 8.36 7.86
C ASP A 356 0.74 7.05 7.13
N VAL A 357 1.09 6.97 5.85
CA VAL A 357 0.86 5.81 4.98
C VAL A 357 2.15 5.10 4.56
N ARG A 358 3.29 5.39 5.20
CA ARG A 358 4.57 4.76 4.87
C ARG A 358 4.50 3.24 4.95
N GLY A 359 5.11 2.54 3.99
CA GLY A 359 5.10 1.08 3.92
C GLY A 359 3.71 0.46 3.71
N ASN A 360 2.73 1.23 3.27
CA ASN A 360 1.41 0.74 2.89
C ASN A 360 1.46 0.27 1.43
N GLY A 361 1.33 -1.03 1.20
CA GLY A 361 1.40 -1.66 -0.12
C GLY A 361 0.14 -1.52 -0.97
N GLY A 362 -0.90 -0.82 -0.51
CA GLY A 362 -2.15 -0.64 -1.22
C GLY A 362 -3.31 -1.46 -0.65
N GLY A 363 -4.22 -1.89 -1.51
CA GLY A 363 -5.43 -2.63 -1.18
C GLY A 363 -6.62 -2.20 -2.03
N TYR A 364 -7.76 -1.94 -1.42
CA TYR A 364 -8.98 -1.51 -2.11
C TYR A 364 -8.89 -0.04 -2.55
N VAL A 365 -8.92 0.19 -3.86
CA VAL A 365 -8.87 1.54 -4.46
C VAL A 365 -10.05 2.39 -3.97
N TYR A 366 -11.26 1.80 -3.89
CA TYR A 366 -12.44 2.49 -3.35
C TYR A 366 -12.21 3.06 -1.95
N VAL A 367 -11.61 2.27 -1.06
CA VAL A 367 -11.35 2.70 0.32
C VAL A 367 -10.36 3.88 0.34
N ALA A 368 -9.33 3.82 -0.50
CA ALA A 368 -8.34 4.88 -0.62
C ALA A 368 -8.96 6.19 -1.14
N GLU A 369 -9.76 6.12 -2.22
CA GLU A 369 -10.40 7.30 -2.82
C GLU A 369 -11.48 7.90 -1.93
N ALA A 370 -12.38 7.08 -1.35
CA ALA A 370 -13.45 7.55 -0.48
C ALA A 370 -12.90 8.20 0.81
N LEU A 371 -11.77 7.71 1.33
CA LEU A 371 -11.14 8.30 2.51
C LEU A 371 -10.65 9.73 2.27
N LEU A 372 -10.27 10.09 1.05
CA LEU A 372 -9.85 11.47 0.71
C LEU A 372 -10.93 12.50 1.02
N GLN A 373 -12.19 12.13 0.80
CA GLN A 373 -13.34 13.03 1.04
C GLN A 373 -13.45 13.45 2.52
N PHE A 374 -12.94 12.66 3.46
CA PHE A 374 -12.98 12.97 4.90
C PHE A 374 -12.17 14.22 5.27
N PHE A 375 -11.25 14.64 4.41
CA PHE A 375 -10.29 15.72 4.66
C PHE A 375 -10.52 16.97 3.80
N THR A 376 -11.53 16.97 2.91
CA THR A 376 -11.77 18.10 2.02
C THR A 376 -13.28 18.36 1.84
N PRO A 377 -13.70 19.65 1.78
CA PRO A 377 -15.10 20.00 1.46
C PRO A 377 -15.43 19.82 -0.03
N ARG A 378 -14.41 19.60 -0.87
CA ARG A 378 -14.56 19.47 -2.33
C ARG A 378 -14.85 18.02 -2.70
N ARG A 379 -15.60 17.84 -3.79
CA ARG A 379 -15.81 16.50 -4.34
C ARG A 379 -14.49 15.89 -4.80
N ILE A 380 -14.30 14.61 -4.53
CA ILE A 380 -13.20 13.81 -5.05
C ILE A 380 -13.59 13.36 -6.47
N GLN A 381 -12.67 13.52 -7.40
CA GLN A 381 -12.75 12.93 -8.73
C GLN A 381 -11.98 11.61 -8.70
N PRO A 382 -12.64 10.46 -8.88
CA PRO A 382 -11.95 9.17 -8.94
C PRO A 382 -10.94 9.11 -10.08
N GLU A 383 -9.83 8.42 -9.87
CA GLU A 383 -8.80 8.25 -10.89
C GLU A 383 -9.29 7.29 -11.99
N PRO A 384 -9.26 7.72 -13.28
CA PRO A 384 -9.69 6.86 -14.36
C PRO A 384 -8.63 5.83 -14.73
N THR A 385 -9.10 4.70 -15.26
CA THR A 385 -8.25 3.58 -15.68
C THR A 385 -8.40 3.28 -17.16
N GLN A 386 -7.34 2.70 -17.78
CA GLN A 386 -7.30 2.36 -19.19
C GLN A 386 -6.73 0.97 -19.42
N PHE A 387 -7.24 0.26 -20.41
CA PHE A 387 -6.63 -0.94 -20.97
C PHE A 387 -5.63 -0.61 -22.08
N VAL A 388 -4.66 -1.50 -22.33
CA VAL A 388 -3.94 -1.54 -23.60
C VAL A 388 -4.89 -2.05 -24.69
N SER A 389 -4.91 -1.42 -25.84
CA SER A 389 -5.82 -1.77 -26.95
C SER A 389 -5.21 -2.86 -27.82
N ASN A 390 -5.77 -4.05 -27.78
CA ASN A 390 -5.42 -5.19 -28.63
C ASN A 390 -6.58 -6.20 -28.70
N PRO A 391 -6.54 -7.23 -29.59
CA PRO A 391 -7.64 -8.20 -29.73
C PRO A 391 -7.94 -9.02 -28.49
N VAL A 392 -6.94 -9.27 -27.60
CA VAL A 392 -7.14 -10.06 -26.37
C VAL A 392 -7.92 -9.25 -25.34
N THR A 393 -7.55 -7.98 -25.13
CA THR A 393 -8.27 -7.09 -24.21
C THR A 393 -9.67 -6.74 -24.73
N ALA A 394 -9.85 -6.61 -26.05
CA ALA A 394 -11.16 -6.44 -26.67
C ALA A 394 -12.07 -7.64 -26.33
N ALA A 395 -11.60 -8.88 -26.57
CA ALA A 395 -12.36 -10.09 -26.27
C ALA A 395 -12.63 -10.25 -24.77
N LEU A 396 -11.66 -9.92 -23.90
CA LEU A 396 -11.84 -9.95 -22.45
C LEU A 396 -12.96 -8.99 -22.01
N CYS A 397 -12.94 -7.74 -22.49
CA CYS A 397 -13.95 -6.73 -22.14
C CYS A 397 -15.34 -7.05 -22.68
N GLU A 398 -15.46 -7.77 -23.80
CA GLU A 398 -16.74 -8.27 -24.31
C GLU A 398 -17.31 -9.41 -23.45
N LYS A 399 -16.46 -10.25 -22.85
CA LYS A 399 -16.86 -11.46 -22.11
C LYS A 399 -17.11 -11.19 -20.63
N VAL A 400 -16.33 -10.32 -20.01
CA VAL A 400 -16.41 -10.03 -18.58
C VAL A 400 -17.32 -8.82 -18.35
N LYS A 401 -18.47 -9.04 -17.73
CA LYS A 401 -19.53 -8.05 -17.55
C LYS A 401 -19.01 -6.73 -16.96
N ASP A 402 -18.17 -6.79 -15.95
CA ASP A 402 -17.67 -5.61 -15.23
C ASP A 402 -16.64 -4.81 -16.04
N LEU A 403 -16.21 -5.32 -17.20
CA LEU A 403 -15.26 -4.67 -18.08
C LEU A 403 -15.88 -4.09 -19.37
N THR A 404 -17.18 -4.28 -19.57
CA THR A 404 -17.87 -3.89 -20.82
C THR A 404 -17.82 -2.39 -21.11
N ALA A 405 -17.67 -1.55 -20.08
CA ALA A 405 -17.56 -0.10 -20.24
C ALA A 405 -16.37 0.33 -21.12
N TRP A 406 -15.32 -0.48 -21.22
CA TRP A 406 -14.14 -0.19 -22.06
C TRP A 406 -14.23 -0.75 -23.47
N SER A 407 -15.18 -1.67 -23.75
CA SER A 407 -15.26 -2.48 -24.97
C SER A 407 -15.30 -1.64 -26.23
N ASP A 408 -16.21 -0.65 -26.31
CA ASP A 408 -16.37 0.21 -27.50
C ASP A 408 -15.09 0.99 -27.80
N SER A 409 -14.49 1.59 -26.78
CA SER A 409 -13.26 2.39 -26.96
C SER A 409 -12.05 1.55 -27.35
N ILE A 410 -11.96 0.29 -26.92
CA ILE A 410 -10.90 -0.63 -27.38
C ILE A 410 -11.13 -0.98 -28.85
N SER A 411 -12.37 -1.28 -29.25
CA SER A 411 -12.71 -1.57 -30.65
C SER A 411 -12.38 -0.40 -31.57
N GLU A 412 -12.76 0.82 -31.21
CA GLU A 412 -12.39 2.05 -31.92
C GLU A 412 -10.88 2.26 -31.97
N SER A 413 -10.17 1.91 -30.90
CA SER A 413 -8.70 2.03 -30.82
C SER A 413 -7.99 1.13 -31.83
N ILE A 414 -8.53 -0.06 -32.10
CA ILE A 414 -7.97 -0.99 -33.10
C ILE A 414 -7.98 -0.35 -34.50
N GLU A 415 -9.03 0.38 -34.82
CA GLU A 415 -9.17 1.08 -36.12
C GLU A 415 -8.33 2.36 -36.18
N THR A 416 -8.28 3.14 -35.10
CA THR A 416 -7.58 4.43 -35.06
C THR A 416 -6.09 4.30 -34.77
N GLY A 417 -5.62 3.14 -34.29
CA GLY A 417 -4.26 2.92 -33.82
C GLY A 417 -3.98 3.51 -32.44
N ALA A 418 -5.00 3.90 -31.67
CA ALA A 418 -4.83 4.38 -30.32
C ALA A 418 -4.32 3.22 -29.42
N GLN A 419 -3.27 3.50 -28.65
CA GLN A 419 -2.59 2.47 -27.85
C GLN A 419 -3.37 2.05 -26.60
N TYR A 420 -4.27 2.91 -26.13
CA TYR A 420 -5.05 2.71 -24.91
C TYR A 420 -6.52 3.05 -25.14
N SER A 421 -7.39 2.38 -24.38
CA SER A 421 -8.82 2.62 -24.34
C SER A 421 -9.18 4.02 -23.80
N ALA A 422 -10.46 4.35 -23.78
CA ALA A 422 -10.97 5.47 -22.99
C ALA A 422 -10.59 5.33 -21.52
N ALA A 423 -10.39 6.45 -20.85
CA ALA A 423 -10.09 6.54 -19.44
C ALA A 423 -11.40 6.59 -18.63
N ILE A 424 -11.73 5.53 -17.93
CA ILE A 424 -12.99 5.37 -17.17
C ILE A 424 -12.63 5.01 -15.71
N PRO A 425 -13.31 5.58 -14.69
CA PRO A 425 -13.10 5.19 -13.30
C PRO A 425 -13.30 3.69 -13.08
N LEU A 426 -12.62 3.12 -12.08
CA LEU A 426 -12.55 1.68 -11.86
C LEU A 426 -13.94 1.04 -11.63
N TYR A 427 -14.83 1.74 -10.95
CA TYR A 427 -16.20 1.30 -10.62
C TYR A 427 -17.26 1.84 -11.59
N GLY A 428 -16.86 2.36 -12.75
CA GLY A 428 -17.77 2.90 -13.76
C GLY A 428 -18.34 4.29 -13.42
N GLU A 429 -19.54 4.59 -13.95
CA GLU A 429 -20.14 5.92 -13.86
C GLU A 429 -20.55 6.31 -12.43
N ASP A 430 -20.88 5.33 -11.58
CA ASP A 430 -21.30 5.56 -10.19
C ASP A 430 -20.12 5.87 -9.24
N SER A 431 -18.88 5.77 -9.70
CA SER A 431 -17.68 5.98 -8.87
C SER A 431 -17.65 7.36 -8.19
N ASP A 432 -18.06 8.42 -8.92
CA ASP A 432 -18.06 9.79 -8.39
C ASP A 432 -19.04 9.96 -7.21
N GLU A 433 -20.22 9.36 -7.28
CA GLU A 433 -21.19 9.39 -6.18
C GLU A 433 -20.69 8.58 -4.98
N ALA A 434 -20.20 7.36 -5.22
CA ALA A 434 -19.77 6.44 -4.16
C ALA A 434 -18.62 7.00 -3.31
N VAL A 435 -17.59 7.59 -3.92
CA VAL A 435 -16.44 8.14 -3.16
C VAL A 435 -16.76 9.46 -2.45
N ASN A 436 -17.90 10.09 -2.75
CA ASN A 436 -18.32 11.37 -2.18
C ASN A 436 -19.52 11.27 -1.22
N GLU A 437 -19.92 10.07 -0.83
CA GLU A 437 -21.11 9.83 -0.02
C GLU A 437 -20.98 10.38 1.43
N THR A 438 -19.79 10.23 2.02
CA THR A 438 -19.59 10.53 3.46
C THR A 438 -19.43 12.03 3.74
N GLY A 439 -18.76 12.77 2.87
CA GLY A 439 -18.42 14.18 3.12
C GLY A 439 -17.21 14.39 4.02
N GLN A 440 -16.90 15.65 4.30
CA GLN A 440 -15.75 16.03 5.13
C GLN A 440 -16.03 15.74 6.62
N LEU A 441 -15.04 15.13 7.30
CA LEU A 441 -15.09 14.77 8.72
C LEU A 441 -14.05 15.51 9.57
N TYR A 442 -12.92 15.90 8.96
CA TYR A 442 -11.84 16.60 9.64
C TYR A 442 -11.58 17.96 8.96
N HIS A 443 -11.61 19.03 9.72
CA HIS A 443 -11.55 20.40 9.20
C HIS A 443 -10.20 21.09 9.43
N GLY A 444 -9.33 20.54 10.29
CA GLY A 444 -8.00 21.07 10.56
C GLY A 444 -7.02 20.84 9.41
N PRO A 445 -5.83 21.43 9.47
CA PRO A 445 -4.76 21.18 8.48
C PRO A 445 -4.29 19.73 8.54
N VAL A 446 -3.90 19.19 7.38
CA VAL A 446 -3.46 17.80 7.23
C VAL A 446 -2.10 17.74 6.54
N VAL A 447 -1.20 16.91 7.06
CA VAL A 447 0.05 16.52 6.41
C VAL A 447 0.01 15.02 6.16
N LEU A 448 0.27 14.61 4.92
CA LEU A 448 0.39 13.20 4.53
C LEU A 448 1.85 12.80 4.49
N ILE A 449 2.25 11.76 5.25
CA ILE A 449 3.59 11.20 5.20
C ILE A 449 3.60 9.96 4.29
N THR A 450 4.49 9.98 3.29
CA THR A 450 4.71 8.88 2.33
C THR A 450 6.15 8.39 2.35
N ASP A 451 6.39 7.21 1.79
CA ASP A 451 7.72 6.65 1.49
C ASP A 451 7.71 5.89 0.16
N ALA A 452 8.87 5.35 -0.23
CA ALA A 452 9.04 4.59 -1.46
C ALA A 452 8.42 3.17 -1.44
N LEU A 453 7.88 2.74 -0.31
CA LEU A 453 7.12 1.50 -0.15
C LEU A 453 5.59 1.72 -0.25
N CYS A 454 5.13 2.97 -0.29
CA CYS A 454 3.75 3.29 -0.65
C CYS A 454 3.50 2.82 -2.07
N TYR A 455 2.51 1.95 -2.28
CA TYR A 455 2.26 1.34 -3.59
C TYR A 455 0.78 1.17 -3.88
N SER A 456 0.40 1.14 -5.18
CA SER A 456 -0.94 0.79 -5.64
C SER A 456 -2.04 1.72 -5.13
N ALA A 457 -3.07 1.23 -4.41
CA ALA A 457 -4.12 2.08 -3.85
C ALA A 457 -3.58 3.19 -2.95
N THR A 458 -2.37 3.01 -2.37
CA THR A 458 -1.70 4.06 -1.60
C THR A 458 -1.10 5.14 -2.51
N ASP A 459 -0.60 4.77 -3.71
CA ASP A 459 -0.25 5.78 -4.72
C ASP A 459 -1.48 6.57 -5.15
N THR A 460 -2.63 5.91 -5.40
CA THR A 460 -3.91 6.58 -5.70
C THR A 460 -4.33 7.52 -4.58
N PHE A 461 -4.21 7.09 -3.32
CA PHE A 461 -4.49 7.95 -2.16
C PHE A 461 -3.57 9.18 -2.11
N ALA A 462 -2.26 8.99 -2.29
CA ALA A 462 -1.28 10.08 -2.27
C ALA A 462 -1.44 11.03 -3.48
N ALA A 463 -1.75 10.47 -4.66
CA ALA A 463 -2.05 11.24 -5.86
C ALA A 463 -3.31 12.09 -5.67
N GLY A 464 -4.42 11.48 -5.26
CA GLY A 464 -5.67 12.18 -4.97
C GLY A 464 -5.50 13.25 -3.89
N PHE A 465 -4.74 12.97 -2.82
CA PHE A 465 -4.43 13.93 -1.77
C PHE A 465 -3.75 15.21 -2.33
N GLN A 466 -2.79 15.03 -3.23
CA GLN A 466 -2.08 16.13 -3.90
C GLN A 466 -2.94 16.81 -4.98
N ASP A 467 -3.66 16.04 -5.81
CA ASP A 467 -4.44 16.55 -6.93
C ASP A 467 -5.66 17.36 -6.47
N HIS A 468 -6.28 16.96 -5.35
CA HIS A 468 -7.37 17.70 -4.71
C HIS A 468 -6.90 18.78 -3.73
N GLN A 469 -5.57 18.96 -3.57
CA GLN A 469 -4.98 19.98 -2.70
C GLN A 469 -5.48 19.91 -1.26
N ILE A 470 -5.52 18.70 -0.71
CA ILE A 470 -6.03 18.44 0.65
C ILE A 470 -5.07 18.99 1.70
N GLY A 471 -3.77 18.80 1.49
CA GLY A 471 -2.72 19.26 2.39
C GLY A 471 -1.34 19.09 1.76
N THR A 472 -0.30 19.04 2.59
CA THR A 472 1.10 18.89 2.18
C THR A 472 1.51 17.43 2.22
N VAL A 473 2.10 16.92 1.14
CA VAL A 473 2.73 15.60 1.11
C VAL A 473 4.20 15.72 1.57
N LEU A 474 4.52 15.08 2.69
CA LEU A 474 5.86 14.98 3.28
C LEU A 474 6.44 13.60 2.97
N GLY A 475 7.41 13.51 2.08
CA GLY A 475 8.03 12.25 1.68
C GLY A 475 9.24 11.91 2.53
N ALA A 476 9.26 10.73 3.16
CA ALA A 476 10.44 10.15 3.79
C ALA A 476 11.46 9.64 2.75
N ASP A 477 11.02 9.52 1.49
CA ASP A 477 11.80 9.23 0.30
C ASP A 477 11.49 10.26 -0.80
N ASP A 478 12.26 10.20 -1.89
CA ASP A 478 12.12 11.14 -3.03
C ASP A 478 10.85 10.91 -3.86
N ASN A 479 10.22 9.75 -3.73
CA ASN A 479 9.03 9.35 -4.49
C ASN A 479 8.29 8.23 -3.77
N THR A 480 7.02 7.98 -4.13
CA THR A 480 6.31 6.75 -3.78
C THR A 480 6.77 5.57 -4.64
N GLY A 481 6.23 4.38 -4.40
CA GLY A 481 6.56 3.17 -5.15
C GLY A 481 6.15 3.18 -6.62
N ALA A 482 5.24 4.08 -7.00
CA ALA A 482 4.77 4.32 -8.36
C ALA A 482 4.02 3.14 -8.98
N GLY A 483 3.10 2.53 -8.24
CA GLY A 483 2.26 1.43 -8.72
C GLY A 483 0.87 1.86 -9.11
N GLY A 484 0.70 2.34 -10.34
CA GLY A 484 -0.58 2.81 -10.84
C GLY A 484 -1.32 1.78 -11.71
N ALA A 485 -1.83 0.71 -11.11
CA ALA A 485 -2.59 -0.27 -11.86
C ALA A 485 -3.62 -1.04 -11.03
N ASN A 486 -4.68 -1.48 -11.71
CA ASN A 486 -5.55 -2.54 -11.25
C ASN A 486 -4.97 -3.90 -11.68
N VAL A 487 -4.87 -4.83 -10.75
CA VAL A 487 -4.16 -6.10 -10.91
C VAL A 487 -5.11 -7.27 -10.89
N TRP A 488 -4.94 -8.21 -11.83
CA TRP A 488 -5.67 -9.47 -11.83
C TRP A 488 -4.72 -10.65 -11.74
N GLU A 489 -5.14 -11.69 -11.03
CA GLU A 489 -4.50 -13.00 -11.12
C GLU A 489 -4.99 -13.77 -12.33
N LEU A 490 -4.11 -14.60 -12.88
CA LEU A 490 -4.47 -15.48 -13.99
C LEU A 490 -5.64 -16.41 -13.63
N THR A 491 -5.72 -16.84 -12.37
CA THR A 491 -6.83 -17.67 -11.86
C THR A 491 -8.19 -16.96 -11.93
N ALA A 492 -8.23 -15.66 -11.63
CA ALA A 492 -9.44 -14.86 -11.76
C ALA A 492 -9.84 -14.69 -13.23
N ILE A 493 -8.86 -14.43 -14.11
CA ILE A 493 -9.12 -14.34 -15.56
C ILE A 493 -9.68 -15.65 -16.09
N LEU A 494 -9.15 -16.80 -15.67
CA LEU A 494 -9.66 -18.12 -16.06
C LEU A 494 -11.08 -18.39 -15.54
N ALA A 495 -11.42 -17.90 -14.35
CA ALA A 495 -12.77 -18.04 -13.79
C ALA A 495 -13.80 -17.23 -14.58
N ASP A 496 -13.47 -16.00 -14.96
CA ASP A 496 -14.37 -15.09 -15.65
C ASP A 496 -14.38 -15.28 -17.18
N TRP A 497 -13.30 -15.84 -17.71
CA TRP A 497 -13.17 -16.14 -19.15
C TRP A 497 -12.59 -17.55 -19.40
N PRO A 498 -13.36 -18.63 -19.05
CA PRO A 498 -12.87 -20.01 -19.13
C PRO A 498 -12.55 -20.48 -20.57
N ASP A 499 -13.19 -19.88 -21.58
CA ASP A 499 -12.96 -20.18 -23.00
C ASP A 499 -11.90 -19.26 -23.64
N GLY A 500 -11.17 -18.50 -22.83
CA GLY A 500 -10.11 -17.59 -23.25
C GLY A 500 -8.82 -18.31 -23.68
N PRO A 501 -7.80 -17.56 -24.08
CA PRO A 501 -6.55 -18.14 -24.60
C PRO A 501 -5.61 -18.63 -23.48
N PHE A 502 -6.02 -18.58 -22.22
CA PHE A 502 -5.20 -18.91 -21.08
C PHE A 502 -5.52 -20.29 -20.52
N THR A 503 -4.54 -20.91 -19.84
CA THR A 503 -4.69 -22.20 -19.18
C THR A 503 -4.12 -22.17 -17.76
N PRO A 504 -4.61 -23.04 -16.84
CA PRO A 504 -4.06 -23.13 -15.50
C PRO A 504 -2.56 -23.44 -15.50
N LEU A 505 -1.82 -22.85 -14.57
CA LEU A 505 -0.40 -23.10 -14.43
C LEU A 505 -0.13 -24.39 -13.62
N PRO A 506 0.91 -25.17 -13.98
CA PRO A 506 1.28 -26.37 -13.26
C PRO A 506 1.95 -26.06 -11.92
N ALA A 507 1.98 -27.09 -11.04
CA ALA A 507 2.70 -27.10 -9.77
C ALA A 507 2.32 -25.95 -8.79
N GLY A 508 1.15 -25.32 -8.98
CA GLY A 508 0.72 -24.18 -8.17
C GLY A 508 1.44 -22.86 -8.47
N ALA A 509 2.18 -22.78 -9.58
CA ALA A 509 2.72 -21.51 -10.06
C ALA A 509 1.58 -20.51 -10.34
N ARG A 510 1.83 -19.21 -10.15
CA ARG A 510 0.82 -18.17 -10.36
C ARG A 510 1.40 -16.98 -11.13
N PHE A 511 0.53 -16.29 -11.86
CA PHE A 511 0.83 -14.99 -12.46
C PHE A 511 -0.16 -13.94 -11.99
N ARG A 512 0.38 -12.75 -11.74
CA ARG A 512 -0.39 -11.51 -11.58
C ARG A 512 -0.02 -10.56 -12.72
N VAL A 513 -0.96 -9.78 -13.19
CA VAL A 513 -0.77 -8.83 -14.28
C VAL A 513 -1.47 -7.51 -14.01
N ALA A 514 -0.77 -6.41 -14.24
CA ALA A 514 -1.36 -5.07 -14.33
C ALA A 514 -2.25 -5.02 -15.58
N LEU A 515 -3.55 -5.04 -15.38
CA LEU A 515 -4.55 -5.14 -16.46
C LEU A 515 -5.04 -3.77 -16.93
N ARG A 516 -5.25 -2.84 -16.01
CA ARG A 516 -5.66 -1.45 -16.28
C ARG A 516 -4.67 -0.51 -15.60
N ARG A 517 -4.17 0.49 -16.33
CA ARG A 517 -3.33 1.54 -15.77
C ARG A 517 -4.16 2.69 -15.22
N THR A 518 -3.72 3.28 -14.12
CA THR A 518 -4.36 4.43 -13.46
C THR A 518 -3.74 5.74 -13.96
N LEU A 519 -4.60 6.73 -14.19
CA LEU A 519 -4.19 8.09 -14.55
C LEU A 519 -4.57 9.06 -13.45
N ARG A 520 -3.69 9.99 -13.16
CA ARG A 520 -3.93 11.10 -12.24
C ARG A 520 -5.04 12.02 -12.73
N VAL A 521 -5.65 12.73 -11.80
CA VAL A 521 -6.70 13.74 -12.04
C VAL A 521 -6.18 15.15 -11.74
N GLY A 522 -7.07 16.12 -11.72
CA GLY A 522 -6.75 17.50 -11.36
C GLY A 522 -6.05 18.28 -12.47
N LYS A 523 -5.82 19.58 -12.20
CA LYS A 523 -5.35 20.53 -13.21
C LYS A 523 -3.86 20.40 -13.56
N ARG A 524 -3.06 19.94 -12.58
CA ARG A 524 -1.60 19.93 -12.72
C ARG A 524 -1.08 18.63 -13.32
N TRP A 525 -1.66 17.50 -12.92
CA TRP A 525 -1.14 16.17 -13.21
C TRP A 525 -2.11 15.31 -14.04
N GLY A 526 -3.33 15.80 -14.30
CA GLY A 526 -4.38 15.05 -15.00
C GLY A 526 -3.93 14.43 -16.31
N GLY A 527 -4.26 13.14 -16.46
CA GLY A 527 -3.88 12.33 -17.62
C GLY A 527 -2.48 11.70 -17.55
N GLN A 528 -1.67 12.01 -16.53
CA GLN A 528 -0.37 11.34 -16.36
C GLN A 528 -0.56 9.96 -15.73
N PRO A 529 0.15 8.91 -16.19
CA PRO A 529 0.14 7.62 -15.53
C PRO A 529 0.81 7.70 -14.17
N VAL A 530 0.28 6.99 -13.19
CA VAL A 530 0.91 6.84 -11.87
C VAL A 530 2.11 5.90 -11.98
N GLU A 531 2.01 4.83 -12.78
CA GLU A 531 3.11 3.88 -13.02
C GLU A 531 4.36 4.58 -13.54
N ASP A 532 5.51 4.22 -13.01
CA ASP A 532 6.86 4.78 -13.21
C ASP A 532 7.06 6.20 -12.66
N LEU A 533 6.05 7.05 -12.64
CA LEU A 533 6.19 8.45 -12.23
C LEU A 533 5.98 8.63 -10.72
N GLY A 534 5.04 7.89 -10.13
CA GLY A 534 4.71 7.98 -8.71
C GLY A 534 4.25 9.35 -8.27
N ILE A 535 4.30 9.57 -6.97
CA ILE A 535 3.97 10.85 -6.35
C ILE A 535 5.21 11.45 -5.72
N ILE A 536 5.74 12.49 -6.38
CA ILE A 536 6.84 13.28 -5.84
C ILE A 536 6.27 14.15 -4.70
N PRO A 537 6.80 14.05 -3.48
CA PRO A 537 6.27 14.80 -2.35
C PRO A 537 6.50 16.31 -2.51
N ASP A 538 5.62 17.11 -1.88
CA ASP A 538 5.76 18.57 -1.85
C ASP A 538 6.97 19.00 -1.02
N VAL A 539 7.23 18.26 0.06
CA VAL A 539 8.40 18.44 0.95
C VAL A 539 9.13 17.12 1.08
N ARG A 540 10.41 17.11 0.72
CA ARG A 540 11.28 15.95 0.92
C ARG A 540 11.89 15.99 2.32
N TYR A 541 11.95 14.84 2.94
CA TYR A 541 12.52 14.63 4.25
C TYR A 541 13.54 13.50 4.22
N GLN A 542 14.70 13.71 4.82
CA GLN A 542 15.73 12.70 4.96
C GLN A 542 15.63 12.09 6.36
N MET A 543 15.23 10.83 6.44
CA MET A 543 15.13 10.10 7.71
C MET A 543 16.43 10.16 8.48
N THR A 544 16.37 10.57 9.75
CA THR A 544 17.54 10.68 10.62
C THR A 544 17.78 9.40 11.41
N ARG A 545 18.94 9.29 12.03
CA ARG A 545 19.23 8.23 13.01
C ARG A 545 18.21 8.20 14.15
N ARG A 546 17.76 9.37 14.64
CA ARG A 546 16.74 9.48 15.69
C ARG A 546 15.37 8.99 15.26
N ASP A 547 15.02 9.17 13.99
CA ASP A 547 13.77 8.63 13.49
C ASP A 547 13.72 7.11 13.60
N LEU A 548 14.80 6.43 13.27
CA LEU A 548 14.86 4.97 13.29
C LEU A 548 14.93 4.40 14.72
N LEU A 549 15.54 5.11 15.66
CA LEU A 549 15.79 4.62 17.01
C LEU A 549 14.82 5.18 18.06
N GLU A 550 14.23 6.37 17.83
CA GLU A 550 13.44 7.12 18.80
C GLU A 550 11.98 7.33 18.32
N GLY A 551 11.44 6.41 17.50
CA GLY A 551 10.03 6.41 17.10
C GLY A 551 9.63 7.57 16.18
N ASN A 552 10.47 7.91 15.20
CA ASN A 552 10.28 8.98 14.22
C ASN A 552 10.28 10.40 14.83
N ALA A 553 11.15 10.65 15.82
CA ALA A 553 11.12 11.89 16.59
C ALA A 553 11.26 13.13 15.70
N ASP A 554 12.29 13.17 14.83
CA ASP A 554 12.56 14.34 13.98
C ASP A 554 11.54 14.48 12.83
N LEU A 555 11.02 13.38 12.30
CA LEU A 555 9.96 13.38 11.29
C LEU A 555 8.65 13.95 11.86
N MET A 556 8.29 13.59 13.10
CA MET A 556 7.11 14.15 13.76
C MET A 556 7.26 15.64 14.03
N GLU A 557 8.45 16.09 14.44
CA GLU A 557 8.75 17.53 14.57
C GLU A 557 8.58 18.27 13.23
N LYS A 558 9.08 17.69 12.13
CA LYS A 558 8.92 18.27 10.78
C LYS A 558 7.47 18.32 10.33
N ALA A 559 6.70 17.29 10.59
CA ALA A 559 5.25 17.27 10.30
C ALA A 559 4.52 18.33 11.14
N GLY A 560 4.85 18.47 12.42
CA GLY A 560 4.31 19.51 13.31
C GLY A 560 4.65 20.94 12.84
N GLU A 561 5.88 21.17 12.37
CA GLU A 561 6.29 22.45 11.76
C GLU A 561 5.40 22.81 10.55
N LEU A 562 5.11 21.85 9.68
CA LEU A 562 4.25 22.06 8.51
C LEU A 562 2.80 22.31 8.91
N LEU A 563 2.27 21.56 9.87
CA LEU A 563 0.89 21.73 10.36
C LEU A 563 0.69 23.10 11.02
N ALA A 564 1.67 23.58 11.77
CA ALA A 564 1.61 24.90 12.42
C ALA A 564 1.54 26.09 11.43
N GLN A 565 1.83 25.87 10.15
CA GLN A 565 1.66 26.88 9.09
C GLN A 565 0.23 26.90 8.54
N GLY A 566 -0.57 25.87 8.81
CA GLY A 566 -1.96 25.79 8.41
C GLY A 566 -2.89 26.55 9.34
N THR A 567 -4.13 26.76 8.91
CA THR A 567 -5.17 27.40 9.73
C THR A 567 -6.07 26.32 10.32
N PRO A 568 -6.09 26.10 11.64
CA PRO A 568 -7.08 25.23 12.27
C PRO A 568 -8.48 25.76 12.01
N ARG A 569 -9.38 24.89 11.56
CA ARG A 569 -10.79 25.22 11.29
C ARG A 569 -11.70 24.29 12.04
N THR A 570 -12.89 24.80 12.36
CA THR A 570 -13.95 24.02 12.99
C THR A 570 -15.28 24.33 12.31
N LEU A 571 -16.07 23.29 12.06
CA LEU A 571 -17.46 23.36 11.60
C LEU A 571 -18.24 22.20 12.22
N ASP A 572 -18.62 22.36 13.49
CA ASP A 572 -19.43 21.37 14.22
C ASP A 572 -20.86 21.81 14.26
N VAL A 573 -21.79 20.93 13.90
CA VAL A 573 -23.21 21.25 13.75
C VAL A 573 -24.02 20.33 14.63
N THR A 574 -24.92 20.95 15.45
CA THR A 574 -25.86 20.25 16.33
C THR A 574 -27.26 20.77 16.11
N VAL A 575 -28.23 19.87 15.96
CA VAL A 575 -29.64 20.22 15.91
C VAL A 575 -30.13 20.60 17.33
N THR A 576 -30.65 21.81 17.49
CA THR A 576 -31.20 22.29 18.78
C THR A 576 -32.70 22.16 18.87
N SER A 577 -33.41 22.38 17.76
CA SER A 577 -34.85 22.12 17.64
C SER A 577 -35.25 21.94 16.18
N ARG A 578 -36.36 21.24 15.95
CA ARG A 578 -36.94 21.05 14.62
C ARG A 578 -38.45 21.06 14.71
N ASP A 579 -39.09 21.69 13.72
CA ASP A 579 -40.53 21.58 13.43
C ASP A 579 -40.73 21.34 11.93
N ASP A 580 -42.00 21.30 11.48
CA ASP A 580 -42.35 21.02 10.09
C ASP A 580 -41.90 22.11 9.11
N SER A 581 -41.52 23.28 9.59
CA SER A 581 -41.19 24.45 8.77
C SER A 581 -39.71 24.84 8.83
N ALA A 582 -39.00 24.44 9.89
CA ALA A 582 -37.61 24.85 10.11
C ALA A 582 -36.85 23.91 11.05
N VAL A 583 -35.54 23.93 10.92
CA VAL A 583 -34.59 23.36 11.88
C VAL A 583 -33.68 24.46 12.43
N ALA A 584 -33.51 24.50 13.73
CA ALA A 584 -32.54 25.38 14.38
C ALA A 584 -31.27 24.60 14.67
N LEU A 585 -30.15 25.17 14.27
CA LEU A 585 -28.80 24.58 14.37
C LEU A 585 -27.93 25.44 15.30
N ALA A 586 -27.24 24.82 16.22
CA ALA A 586 -26.07 25.40 16.87
C ALA A 586 -24.84 25.00 16.05
N VAL A 587 -24.14 25.97 15.48
CA VAL A 587 -22.99 25.77 14.61
C VAL A 587 -21.76 26.37 15.29
N THR A 588 -20.85 25.53 15.73
CA THR A 588 -19.56 25.97 16.27
C THR A 588 -18.58 26.13 15.10
N THR A 589 -18.06 27.34 14.94
CA THR A 589 -17.14 27.69 13.86
C THR A 589 -15.85 28.29 14.39
N ALA A 590 -14.74 28.02 13.68
CA ALA A 590 -13.49 28.73 13.83
C ALA A 590 -12.87 28.98 12.44
N ALA A 591 -12.34 30.19 12.23
CA ALA A 591 -11.72 30.64 10.99
C ALA A 591 -12.62 30.47 9.75
N LEU A 592 -13.93 30.76 9.92
CA LEU A 592 -14.94 30.84 8.84
C LEU A 592 -15.60 32.23 8.87
N THR A 593 -15.94 32.75 7.69
CA THR A 593 -16.60 34.06 7.55
C THR A 593 -18.10 33.96 7.20
N SER A 594 -18.50 32.88 6.52
CA SER A 594 -19.87 32.62 6.12
C SER A 594 -20.15 31.14 5.89
N LEU A 595 -21.42 30.78 5.93
CA LEU A 595 -21.94 29.45 5.61
C LEU A 595 -23.02 29.60 4.51
N ASP A 596 -22.86 28.84 3.42
CA ASP A 596 -23.96 28.58 2.49
C ASP A 596 -24.66 27.29 2.88
N ILE A 597 -25.99 27.34 2.93
CA ILE A 597 -26.82 26.28 3.49
C ILE A 597 -27.75 25.73 2.42
N TYR A 598 -27.75 24.44 2.28
CA TYR A 598 -28.51 23.68 1.29
C TYR A 598 -29.46 22.73 2.02
N VAL A 599 -30.67 22.56 1.50
CA VAL A 599 -31.62 21.52 1.91
C VAL A 599 -31.96 20.68 0.68
N ASP A 600 -31.73 19.36 0.76
CA ASP A 600 -31.93 18.42 -0.35
C ASP A 600 -31.27 18.90 -1.66
N GLY A 601 -30.02 19.39 -1.53
CA GLY A 601 -29.20 19.90 -2.64
C GLY A 601 -29.60 21.27 -3.18
N ARG A 602 -30.64 21.94 -2.61
CA ARG A 602 -31.08 23.29 -3.02
C ARG A 602 -30.52 24.35 -2.09
N PRO A 603 -29.91 25.43 -2.59
CA PRO A 603 -29.47 26.55 -1.75
C PRO A 603 -30.66 27.24 -1.10
N VAL A 604 -30.61 27.46 0.20
CA VAL A 604 -31.71 28.02 0.98
C VAL A 604 -31.35 29.38 1.57
N THR A 605 -30.16 29.52 2.15
CA THR A 605 -29.72 30.76 2.80
C THR A 605 -28.19 30.81 2.94
N THR A 606 -27.69 32.02 3.13
CA THR A 606 -26.30 32.29 3.53
C THR A 606 -26.29 32.95 4.89
N ALA A 607 -25.49 32.44 5.82
CA ALA A 607 -25.31 33.02 7.16
C ALA A 607 -23.89 33.55 7.32
N ARG A 608 -23.72 34.76 7.84
CA ARG A 608 -22.42 35.22 8.35
C ARG A 608 -22.16 34.60 9.71
N VAL A 609 -20.93 34.15 9.96
CA VAL A 609 -20.56 33.52 11.23
C VAL A 609 -19.32 34.19 11.82
N LEU A 610 -19.19 34.04 13.12
CA LEU A 610 -17.99 34.42 13.89
C LEU A 610 -17.46 33.22 14.64
N ASP A 611 -16.21 33.25 15.03
CA ASP A 611 -15.64 32.20 15.85
C ASP A 611 -16.47 31.97 17.13
N GLY A 612 -16.74 30.69 17.42
CA GLY A 612 -17.60 30.24 18.50
C GLY A 612 -18.95 29.70 18.03
N ILE A 613 -19.95 29.71 18.91
CA ILE A 613 -21.28 29.14 18.65
C ILE A 613 -22.15 30.17 17.94
N ASN A 614 -22.64 29.82 16.77
CA ASN A 614 -23.62 30.58 15.98
C ASN A 614 -24.94 29.83 15.96
N THR A 615 -26.06 30.55 16.05
CA THR A 615 -27.39 29.98 15.88
C THR A 615 -27.89 30.27 14.47
N VAL A 616 -28.24 29.22 13.74
CA VAL A 616 -28.71 29.31 12.35
C VAL A 616 -30.07 28.61 12.26
N THR A 617 -31.07 29.30 11.70
CA THR A 617 -32.37 28.70 11.42
C THR A 617 -32.48 28.42 9.93
N VAL A 618 -32.74 27.16 9.58
CA VAL A 618 -32.80 26.66 8.20
C VAL A 618 -34.26 26.31 7.90
N PRO A 619 -34.91 26.98 6.92
CA PRO A 619 -36.28 26.64 6.53
C PRO A 619 -36.32 25.25 5.86
N LEU A 620 -37.35 24.46 6.18
CA LEU A 620 -37.65 23.16 5.63
C LEU A 620 -38.91 23.23 4.74
N SER A 621 -39.02 22.33 3.78
CA SER A 621 -40.14 22.27 2.84
C SER A 621 -41.37 21.55 3.40
N GLY A 622 -41.31 20.98 4.60
CA GLY A 622 -42.38 20.23 5.27
C GLY A 622 -41.88 19.14 6.21
N PRO A 623 -42.82 18.39 6.82
CA PRO A 623 -42.47 17.25 7.66
C PRO A 623 -41.90 16.11 6.80
N GLY A 624 -40.79 15.57 7.14
CA GLY A 624 -40.16 14.46 6.45
C GLY A 624 -38.64 14.47 6.64
N SER A 625 -37.98 13.41 6.21
CA SER A 625 -36.52 13.38 6.20
C SER A 625 -35.99 14.46 5.25
N ALA A 626 -34.92 15.12 5.64
CA ALA A 626 -34.22 16.11 4.82
C ALA A 626 -32.72 16.03 5.05
N THR A 627 -31.95 16.33 4.03
CA THR A 627 -30.49 16.46 4.15
C THR A 627 -30.13 17.95 4.18
N VAL A 628 -29.46 18.37 5.25
CA VAL A 628 -28.94 19.74 5.38
C VAL A 628 -27.44 19.72 5.20
N ARG A 629 -26.93 20.42 4.19
CA ARG A 629 -25.51 20.64 3.95
C ARG A 629 -25.12 22.08 4.24
N LEU A 630 -24.01 22.27 4.95
CA LEU A 630 -23.42 23.57 5.24
C LEU A 630 -22.04 23.62 4.57
N ASP A 631 -21.84 24.58 3.68
CA ASP A 631 -20.56 24.88 3.05
C ASP A 631 -19.95 26.11 3.74
N GLY A 632 -18.80 25.95 4.37
CA GLY A 632 -18.10 26.98 5.14
C GLY A 632 -17.01 27.67 4.31
N PHE A 633 -17.05 29.00 4.31
CA PHE A 633 -16.16 29.85 3.53
C PHE A 633 -15.25 30.70 4.42
N ASP A 634 -14.01 30.87 3.96
CA ASP A 634 -13.08 31.90 4.40
C ASP A 634 -12.92 32.90 3.23
N GLY A 635 -13.58 34.08 3.33
CA GLY A 635 -13.78 34.97 2.20
C GLY A 635 -14.60 34.31 1.08
N THR A 636 -13.96 34.01 -0.05
CA THR A 636 -14.60 33.32 -1.19
C THR A 636 -14.16 31.86 -1.34
N ALA A 637 -13.25 31.41 -0.49
CA ALA A 637 -12.72 30.05 -0.56
C ALA A 637 -13.59 29.09 0.25
N LEU A 638 -14.09 28.03 -0.39
CA LEU A 638 -14.72 26.88 0.28
C LEU A 638 -13.63 26.10 1.04
N VAL A 639 -13.74 26.06 2.36
CA VAL A 639 -12.69 25.50 3.24
C VAL A 639 -13.20 24.48 4.25
N ALA A 640 -14.51 24.39 4.44
CA ALA A 640 -15.15 23.40 5.31
C ALA A 640 -16.51 22.99 4.75
N ALA A 641 -16.96 21.77 5.03
CA ALA A 641 -18.33 21.35 4.76
C ALA A 641 -18.81 20.37 5.84
N SER A 642 -20.10 20.40 6.11
CA SER A 642 -20.77 19.44 7.01
C SER A 642 -22.12 19.05 6.44
N THR A 643 -22.49 17.78 6.56
CA THR A 643 -23.79 17.27 6.10
C THR A 643 -24.50 16.56 7.24
N LEU A 644 -25.77 16.86 7.41
CA LEU A 644 -26.65 16.29 8.43
C LEU A 644 -27.86 15.64 7.76
N ALA A 645 -28.14 14.40 8.12
CA ALA A 645 -29.43 13.79 7.84
C ALA A 645 -30.39 14.16 8.98
N LEU A 646 -31.57 14.63 8.61
CA LEU A 646 -32.68 14.91 9.53
C LEU A 646 -33.75 13.85 9.30
N ASP A 647 -33.97 13.00 10.27
CA ASP A 647 -35.00 11.94 10.25
C ASP A 647 -36.41 12.49 10.57
#